data_730f0b7883b9b4eeaa405c25e65a109d
#
_entry.id   730f0b7883b9b4eeaa405c25e65a109d
#
_cell.length_a   1.000
_cell.length_b   1.000
_cell.length_c   1.000
_cell.angle_alpha   90.00
_cell.angle_beta   90.00
_cell.angle_gamma   90.00
#
_symmetry.space_group_name_H-M   'P 1'
#
loop_
_entity.id
_entity.type
_entity.pdbx_description
1 polymer ?
#
loop_
_entity_poly.entity_id
_entity_poly.type
_entity_poly.pdbx_seq_one_letter_code
_entity_poly.pdbx_strand_id
1 'polypeptide(L)'
;MRLSPAFERLHPVRLLDSVVSTGFVLAAAMGGALLPEAQSGQSMVAAILAGLIAFNTLLLFAPCALALYPRRLPAALVVNVAPIPLVALLYAVSPLLADLVLVIMAPAAVIARAHGPTAAALATSAAIYTLVALLFADIPDLPRLSAECGAIGAAAAFAADAVAVLLLRVPGLSVERHLLRAELADFLADLAAAWHSDGPWPTARLSAHATQLQQLVADLTLAAAAAKAPSPWPADVLPPADLIEAISRSAAATRASPGLSKAQDAEIRTTLDALAVAARAGALDQAASSVDALQHAALAGDPAADDKAPAELLGIGLLCSDLIEAGRMKPEPPGAPAPAPPPSPSLIPDPTSLRLALQAGVCMALALVLMRLLPFPKPYWLPLTTFILVSTSFGETARKSVERILGTTAGLLAGQLLWMAAAGRNDILTVLVAVALVGLFNARTAAYRVLLFWLTLLLSMVLHMADAPLSFYAARLADTVLGTILVLLVTGLLFPVRTDDAMRTRLATLLGLGADRLRDAAAALRTPGLHDRAGMLGGIAGSAQVLHDLAAAERLENGLLRRPRGQPTQRQEATDRLVRVLMYVDQMLPVLSASRVTDETVALLADMATATRDAAHRVGTGAAPADFAPLRARGAARKTALAAAFAGGAIGVTQLQAERRLLDALDGLLQVLEALEVTMGPSPVPSPLPRPASR
;
A
#
# COMPACT_ATOMS: atom_id res chain seq x y z
N MET A 1 24.83 -6.36 22.17
CA MET A 1 23.81 -5.39 21.79
C MET A 1 23.44 -5.71 20.35
N ARG A 2 22.38 -6.52 20.12
CA ARG A 2 21.92 -6.81 18.75
C ARG A 2 21.29 -5.52 18.22
N LEU A 3 21.89 -4.95 17.18
CA LEU A 3 21.32 -3.84 16.46
C LEU A 3 19.88 -4.23 16.07
N SER A 4 18.94 -3.29 16.21
CA SER A 4 17.53 -3.49 15.82
C SER A 4 17.48 -4.12 14.43
N PRO A 5 16.60 -5.11 14.18
CA PRO A 5 16.45 -5.74 12.87
C PRO A 5 16.18 -4.75 11.73
N ALA A 6 15.83 -3.49 12.04
CA ALA A 6 15.71 -2.41 11.07
C ALA A 6 17.08 -1.98 10.46
N PHE A 7 18.20 -2.24 11.13
CA PHE A 7 19.54 -1.92 10.62
C PHE A 7 20.22 -3.08 9.88
N GLU A 8 19.77 -4.32 10.10
CA GLU A 8 20.37 -5.51 9.46
C GLU A 8 20.05 -5.63 7.96
N ARG A 9 19.26 -4.71 7.39
CA ARG A 9 18.65 -4.88 6.06
C ARG A 9 18.63 -3.63 5.18
N LEU A 10 19.64 -2.79 5.31
CA LEU A 10 19.87 -1.74 4.32
C LEU A 10 20.33 -2.40 3.02
N HIS A 11 19.40 -2.63 2.10
CA HIS A 11 19.76 -3.12 0.78
C HIS A 11 20.71 -2.12 0.12
N PRO A 12 21.91 -2.57 -0.39
CA PRO A 12 22.92 -1.65 -0.89
C PRO A 12 22.44 -0.71 -1.98
N VAL A 13 21.49 -1.14 -2.82
CA VAL A 13 20.90 -0.30 -3.87
C VAL A 13 20.03 0.82 -3.28
N ARG A 14 19.22 0.52 -2.27
CA ARG A 14 18.40 1.55 -1.59
C ARG A 14 19.25 2.50 -0.78
N LEU A 15 20.30 1.99 -0.14
CA LEU A 15 21.24 2.83 0.59
C LEU A 15 21.92 3.79 -0.37
N LEU A 16 22.38 3.31 -1.53
CA LEU A 16 23.02 4.14 -2.56
C LEU A 16 22.05 5.21 -3.07
N ASP A 17 20.80 4.84 -3.44
CA ASP A 17 19.77 5.78 -3.85
C ASP A 17 19.49 6.84 -2.76
N SER A 18 19.37 6.42 -1.51
CA SER A 18 19.15 7.33 -0.37
C SER A 18 20.33 8.26 -0.13
N VAL A 19 21.56 7.78 -0.29
CA VAL A 19 22.78 8.59 -0.14
C VAL A 19 22.90 9.60 -1.28
N VAL A 20 22.66 9.18 -2.52
CA VAL A 20 22.65 10.07 -3.70
C VAL A 20 21.57 11.14 -3.54
N SER A 21 20.35 10.74 -3.24
CA SER A 21 19.22 11.67 -3.02
C SER A 21 19.53 12.66 -1.90
N THR A 22 20.12 12.19 -0.79
CA THR A 22 20.55 13.05 0.33
C THR A 22 21.61 14.05 -0.11
N GLY A 23 22.62 13.64 -0.87
CA GLY A 23 23.67 14.52 -1.39
C GLY A 23 23.10 15.65 -2.24
N PHE A 24 22.14 15.35 -3.11
CA PHE A 24 21.52 16.37 -3.96
C PHE A 24 20.54 17.28 -3.21
N VAL A 25 19.82 16.78 -2.17
CA VAL A 25 19.02 17.64 -1.28
C VAL A 25 19.90 18.63 -0.53
N LEU A 26 21.05 18.17 -0.01
CA LEU A 26 22.02 19.06 0.65
C LEU A 26 22.64 20.05 -0.35
N ALA A 27 22.97 19.62 -1.56
CA ALA A 27 23.47 20.51 -2.60
C ALA A 27 22.43 21.56 -2.99
N ALA A 28 21.15 21.20 -3.07
CA ALA A 28 20.06 22.15 -3.29
C ALA A 28 19.95 23.15 -2.15
N ALA A 29 20.03 22.70 -0.90
CA ALA A 29 20.01 23.57 0.27
C ALA A 29 21.21 24.56 0.27
N MET A 30 22.40 24.08 -0.03
CA MET A 30 23.59 24.94 -0.19
C MET A 30 23.42 25.94 -1.36
N GLY A 31 22.92 25.50 -2.51
CA GLY A 31 22.64 26.36 -3.65
C GLY A 31 21.65 27.47 -3.32
N GLY A 32 20.59 27.14 -2.59
CA GLY A 32 19.63 28.12 -2.07
C GLY A 32 20.27 29.14 -1.12
N ALA A 33 21.12 28.67 -0.19
CA ALA A 33 21.83 29.54 0.74
C ALA A 33 22.81 30.52 0.08
N LEU A 34 23.33 30.15 -1.09
CA LEU A 34 24.29 30.94 -1.86
C LEU A 34 23.63 31.95 -2.81
N LEU A 35 22.30 31.96 -2.92
CA LEU A 35 21.59 32.96 -3.74
C LEU A 35 21.94 34.38 -3.29
N PRO A 36 22.19 35.32 -4.20
CA PRO A 36 22.54 36.71 -3.85
C PRO A 36 21.49 37.38 -2.95
N GLU A 37 20.24 37.06 -3.17
CA GLU A 37 19.11 37.59 -2.40
C GLU A 37 19.00 36.96 -1.00
N ALA A 38 19.47 35.73 -0.82
CA ALA A 38 19.54 35.05 0.47
C ALA A 38 20.65 35.64 1.39
N GLN A 39 21.65 36.30 0.84
CA GLN A 39 22.76 36.89 1.63
C GLN A 39 22.33 38.04 2.53
N SER A 40 21.15 38.61 2.35
CA SER A 40 20.56 39.65 3.19
C SER A 40 19.94 39.15 4.52
N GLY A 41 20.34 38.01 5.03
CA GLY A 41 19.80 37.41 6.25
C GLY A 41 18.77 36.31 6.05
N GLN A 42 18.48 35.94 4.81
CA GLN A 42 17.47 34.91 4.46
C GLN A 42 18.12 33.59 3.99
N SER A 43 19.42 33.42 4.11
CA SER A 43 20.16 32.25 3.61
C SER A 43 19.65 30.93 4.16
N MET A 44 19.23 30.89 5.43
CA MET A 44 18.68 29.70 6.06
C MET A 44 17.30 29.33 5.49
N VAL A 45 16.47 30.32 5.21
CA VAL A 45 15.14 30.12 4.61
C VAL A 45 15.28 29.60 3.20
N ALA A 46 16.15 30.19 2.40
CA ALA A 46 16.43 29.76 1.02
C ALA A 46 16.99 28.34 0.99
N ALA A 47 17.89 27.98 1.93
CA ALA A 47 18.42 26.64 2.08
C ALA A 47 17.30 25.63 2.40
N ILE A 48 16.45 25.94 3.37
CA ILE A 48 15.33 25.07 3.76
C ILE A 48 14.37 24.91 2.58
N LEU A 49 14.03 25.99 1.88
CA LEU A 49 13.06 25.98 0.79
C LEU A 49 13.57 25.16 -0.40
N ALA A 50 14.80 25.40 -0.86
CA ALA A 50 15.41 24.67 -1.96
C ALA A 50 15.59 23.17 -1.63
N GLY A 51 16.08 22.87 -0.42
CA GLY A 51 16.22 21.51 0.07
C GLY A 51 14.87 20.79 0.19
N LEU A 52 13.83 21.45 0.69
CA LEU A 52 12.49 20.89 0.82
C LEU A 52 11.86 20.61 -0.55
N ILE A 53 12.03 21.50 -1.54
CA ILE A 53 11.54 21.31 -2.89
C ILE A 53 12.25 20.10 -3.56
N ALA A 54 13.58 20.00 -3.42
CA ALA A 54 14.34 18.86 -3.91
C ALA A 54 13.85 17.56 -3.26
N PHE A 55 13.75 17.55 -1.93
CA PHE A 55 13.31 16.39 -1.15
C PHE A 55 11.91 15.92 -1.55
N ASN A 56 10.93 16.81 -1.61
CA ASN A 56 9.57 16.43 -1.95
C ASN A 56 9.42 16.02 -3.42
N THR A 57 10.17 16.65 -4.32
CA THR A 57 10.21 16.24 -5.72
C THR A 57 10.75 14.81 -5.85
N LEU A 58 11.84 14.48 -5.15
CA LEU A 58 12.37 13.12 -5.09
C LEU A 58 11.39 12.13 -4.45
N LEU A 59 10.65 12.52 -3.42
CA LEU A 59 9.62 11.68 -2.82
C LEU A 59 8.46 11.40 -3.78
N LEU A 60 8.04 12.38 -4.57
CA LEU A 60 6.94 12.23 -5.55
C LEU A 60 7.33 11.34 -6.74
N PHE A 61 8.61 11.34 -7.12
CA PHE A 61 9.08 10.68 -8.34
C PHE A 61 9.96 9.48 -8.11
N ALA A 62 10.26 9.14 -6.87
CA ALA A 62 11.10 7.99 -6.58
C ALA A 62 10.32 6.66 -6.63
N PRO A 63 10.91 5.65 -7.19
CA PRO A 63 11.74 5.58 -8.37
C PRO A 63 10.86 5.66 -9.62
N CYS A 64 11.12 6.62 -10.49
CA CYS A 64 10.35 6.82 -11.71
C CYS A 64 11.21 6.52 -12.93
N ALA A 65 10.65 5.83 -13.91
CA ALA A 65 11.33 5.62 -15.18
C ALA A 65 11.63 6.96 -15.87
N LEU A 66 12.84 7.13 -16.35
CA LEU A 66 13.29 8.34 -17.07
C LEU A 66 12.32 8.77 -18.20
N ALA A 67 11.66 7.80 -18.83
CA ALA A 67 10.66 8.07 -19.88
C ALA A 67 9.43 8.85 -19.38
N LEU A 68 9.13 8.83 -18.07
CA LEU A 68 8.01 9.56 -17.48
C LEU A 68 8.38 10.98 -17.01
N TYR A 69 9.66 11.30 -16.91
CA TYR A 69 10.17 12.59 -16.45
C TYR A 69 9.61 13.79 -17.21
N PRO A 70 9.59 13.80 -18.57
CA PRO A 70 9.09 14.95 -19.31
C PRO A 70 7.63 15.31 -18.99
N ARG A 71 6.85 14.34 -18.51
CA ARG A 71 5.43 14.54 -18.16
C ARG A 71 5.24 14.85 -16.67
N ARG A 72 6.00 14.24 -15.79
CA ARG A 72 5.84 14.36 -14.33
C ARG A 72 6.60 15.56 -13.74
N LEU A 73 7.77 15.88 -14.28
CA LEU A 73 8.58 16.99 -13.77
C LEU A 73 7.88 18.35 -13.84
N PRO A 74 7.25 18.75 -14.96
CA PRO A 74 6.50 20.01 -15.00
C PRO A 74 5.36 20.04 -13.99
N ALA A 75 4.63 18.93 -13.83
CA ALA A 75 3.53 18.84 -12.85
C ALA A 75 4.04 18.99 -11.42
N ALA A 76 5.18 18.35 -11.07
CA ALA A 76 5.78 18.50 -9.75
C ALA A 76 6.31 19.90 -9.51
N LEU A 77 6.95 20.52 -10.48
CA LEU A 77 7.40 21.90 -10.37
C LEU A 77 6.24 22.85 -10.10
N VAL A 78 5.17 22.75 -10.90
CA VAL A 78 3.96 23.56 -10.68
C VAL A 78 3.40 23.35 -9.28
N VAL A 79 3.29 22.11 -8.84
CA VAL A 79 2.68 21.75 -7.56
C VAL A 79 3.56 22.14 -6.36
N ASN A 80 4.88 22.04 -6.48
CA ASN A 80 5.81 22.32 -5.38
C ASN A 80 6.27 23.78 -5.33
N VAL A 81 6.19 24.52 -6.42
CA VAL A 81 6.67 25.91 -6.49
C VAL A 81 5.53 26.92 -6.58
N ALA A 82 4.55 26.71 -7.47
CA ALA A 82 3.50 27.70 -7.74
C ALA A 82 2.62 28.08 -6.51
N PRO A 83 2.31 27.18 -5.56
CA PRO A 83 1.54 27.56 -4.39
C PRO A 83 2.21 28.64 -3.54
N ILE A 84 3.56 28.67 -3.47
CA ILE A 84 4.31 29.57 -2.61
C ILE A 84 4.13 31.04 -3.04
N PRO A 85 4.45 31.44 -4.27
CA PRO A 85 4.24 32.82 -4.69
C PRO A 85 2.76 33.22 -4.71
N LEU A 86 1.86 32.30 -5.05
CA LEU A 86 0.43 32.58 -5.04
C LEU A 86 -0.06 32.92 -3.63
N VAL A 87 0.29 32.11 -2.64
CA VAL A 87 -0.10 32.34 -1.25
C VAL A 87 0.55 33.62 -0.69
N ALA A 88 1.82 33.87 -1.02
CA ALA A 88 2.50 35.09 -0.60
C ALA A 88 1.80 36.35 -1.14
N LEU A 89 1.39 36.36 -2.41
CA LEU A 89 0.63 37.46 -3.01
C LEU A 89 -0.74 37.63 -2.32
N LEU A 90 -1.46 36.54 -2.08
CA LEU A 90 -2.75 36.59 -1.40
C LEU A 90 -2.61 37.05 0.05
N TYR A 91 -1.58 36.61 0.76
CA TYR A 91 -1.28 37.03 2.12
C TYR A 91 -0.95 38.52 2.21
N ALA A 92 -0.21 39.06 1.23
CA ALA A 92 0.06 40.49 1.14
C ALA A 92 -1.22 41.33 0.96
N VAL A 93 -2.25 40.80 0.29
CA VAL A 93 -3.55 41.46 0.17
C VAL A 93 -4.38 41.31 1.45
N SER A 94 -4.51 40.09 1.94
CA SER A 94 -5.19 39.77 3.20
C SER A 94 -4.78 38.38 3.70
N PRO A 95 -4.34 38.22 4.94
CA PRO A 95 -4.07 36.92 5.56
C PRO A 95 -5.28 35.97 5.50
N LEU A 96 -6.50 36.50 5.53
CA LEU A 96 -7.73 35.68 5.43
C LEU A 96 -7.92 35.06 4.05
N LEU A 97 -7.45 35.71 2.97
CA LEU A 97 -7.50 35.12 1.63
C LEU A 97 -6.56 33.94 1.51
N ALA A 98 -5.37 34.03 2.08
CA ALA A 98 -4.43 32.90 2.12
C ALA A 98 -4.98 31.72 2.93
N ASP A 99 -5.63 31.99 4.08
CA ASP A 99 -6.31 30.97 4.87
C ASP A 99 -7.46 30.30 4.07
N LEU A 100 -8.24 31.08 3.33
CA LEU A 100 -9.34 30.56 2.51
C LEU A 100 -8.84 29.58 1.44
N VAL A 101 -7.68 29.85 0.84
CA VAL A 101 -7.07 28.90 -0.11
C VAL A 101 -6.81 27.56 0.55
N LEU A 102 -6.30 27.50 1.77
CA LEU A 102 -6.08 26.26 2.50
C LEU A 102 -7.38 25.53 2.84
N VAL A 103 -8.41 26.26 3.24
CA VAL A 103 -9.73 25.67 3.51
C VAL A 103 -10.34 25.04 2.28
N ILE A 104 -10.03 25.54 1.07
CA ILE A 104 -10.47 24.97 -0.21
C ILE A 104 -9.54 23.84 -0.65
N MET A 105 -8.24 23.99 -0.48
CA MET A 105 -7.25 23.00 -0.93
C MET A 105 -7.33 21.69 -0.15
N ALA A 106 -7.65 21.72 1.14
CA ALA A 106 -7.75 20.51 1.95
C ALA A 106 -8.85 19.54 1.47
N PRO A 107 -10.10 19.95 1.27
CA PRO A 107 -11.13 19.10 0.65
C PRO A 107 -10.79 18.70 -0.80
N ALA A 108 -10.21 19.60 -1.60
CA ALA A 108 -9.80 19.29 -2.98
C ALA A 108 -8.76 18.16 -3.02
N ALA A 109 -7.78 18.17 -2.10
CA ALA A 109 -6.79 17.11 -1.99
C ALA A 109 -7.42 15.77 -1.59
N VAL A 110 -8.45 15.78 -0.74
CA VAL A 110 -9.20 14.56 -0.39
C VAL A 110 -9.98 14.01 -1.59
N ILE A 111 -10.65 14.86 -2.34
CA ILE A 111 -11.38 14.47 -3.57
C ILE A 111 -10.40 13.92 -4.62
N ALA A 112 -9.22 14.51 -4.77
CA ALA A 112 -8.21 14.05 -5.71
C ALA A 112 -7.74 12.60 -5.45
N ARG A 113 -7.87 12.09 -4.22
CA ARG A 113 -7.57 10.68 -3.89
C ARG A 113 -8.45 9.69 -4.67
N ALA A 114 -9.67 10.07 -5.02
CA ALA A 114 -10.56 9.24 -5.84
C ALA A 114 -10.08 9.09 -7.30
N HIS A 115 -9.20 9.98 -7.76
CA HIS A 115 -8.65 9.99 -9.13
C HIS A 115 -7.31 9.24 -9.26
N GLY A 116 -6.92 8.50 -8.23
CA GLY A 116 -5.75 7.65 -8.24
C GLY A 116 -4.55 8.19 -7.45
N PRO A 117 -3.50 7.36 -7.29
CA PRO A 117 -2.38 7.69 -6.40
C PRO A 117 -1.57 8.90 -6.85
N THR A 118 -1.40 9.10 -8.17
CA THR A 118 -0.67 10.26 -8.70
C THR A 118 -1.41 11.57 -8.41
N ALA A 119 -2.73 11.62 -8.65
CA ALA A 119 -3.54 12.80 -8.35
C ALA A 119 -3.57 13.09 -6.85
N ALA A 120 -3.68 12.05 -6.03
CA ALA A 120 -3.60 12.15 -4.57
C ALA A 120 -2.27 12.75 -4.09
N ALA A 121 -1.15 12.26 -4.63
CA ALA A 121 0.19 12.72 -4.28
C ALA A 121 0.41 14.19 -4.68
N LEU A 122 0.05 14.56 -5.90
CA LEU A 122 0.17 15.94 -6.39
C LEU A 122 -0.69 16.92 -5.58
N ALA A 123 -1.95 16.58 -5.32
CA ALA A 123 -2.85 17.46 -4.56
C ALA A 123 -2.43 17.58 -3.09
N THR A 124 -1.92 16.50 -2.49
CA THR A 124 -1.36 16.53 -1.14
C THR A 124 -0.12 17.41 -1.07
N SER A 125 0.78 17.31 -2.05
CA SER A 125 1.95 18.19 -2.17
C SER A 125 1.55 19.66 -2.32
N ALA A 126 0.60 19.96 -3.20
CA ALA A 126 0.11 21.34 -3.36
C ALA A 126 -0.40 21.92 -2.04
N ALA A 127 -1.19 21.16 -1.29
CA ALA A 127 -1.69 21.60 0.01
C ALA A 127 -0.56 21.79 1.03
N ILE A 128 0.44 20.90 1.07
CA ILE A 128 1.62 21.03 1.94
C ILE A 128 2.41 22.31 1.59
N TYR A 129 2.66 22.59 0.30
CA TYR A 129 3.40 23.79 -0.09
C TYR A 129 2.61 25.07 0.09
N THR A 130 1.29 25.03 0.03
CA THR A 130 0.42 26.14 0.46
C THR A 130 0.60 26.44 1.95
N LEU A 131 0.71 25.41 2.79
CA LEU A 131 1.02 25.57 4.22
C LEU A 131 2.45 26.05 4.47
N VAL A 132 3.42 25.55 3.72
CA VAL A 132 4.82 26.02 3.77
C VAL A 132 4.91 27.50 3.37
N ALA A 133 4.14 27.94 2.38
CA ALA A 133 4.07 29.33 1.98
C ALA A 133 3.61 30.25 3.12
N LEU A 134 2.64 29.82 3.92
CA LEU A 134 2.22 30.59 5.11
C LEU A 134 3.30 30.68 6.18
N LEU A 135 4.11 29.63 6.32
CA LEU A 135 5.25 29.65 7.27
C LEU A 135 6.27 30.74 6.94
N PHE A 136 6.39 31.09 5.67
CA PHE A 136 7.36 32.05 5.16
C PHE A 136 6.71 33.33 4.60
N ALA A 137 5.40 33.52 4.78
CA ALA A 137 4.64 34.61 4.16
C ALA A 137 5.12 36.03 4.53
N ASP A 138 5.73 36.16 5.71
CA ASP A 138 6.27 37.45 6.20
C ASP A 138 7.63 37.81 5.56
N ILE A 139 8.19 36.96 4.70
CA ILE A 139 9.50 37.19 4.08
C ILE A 139 9.35 38.11 2.89
N PRO A 140 10.09 39.21 2.80
CA PRO A 140 10.11 40.06 1.62
C PRO A 140 10.60 39.28 0.39
N ASP A 141 10.02 39.58 -0.77
CA ASP A 141 10.38 38.96 -2.06
C ASP A 141 10.25 37.42 -2.13
N LEU A 142 9.44 36.83 -1.21
CA LEU A 142 9.19 35.37 -1.22
C LEU A 142 8.80 34.81 -2.59
N PRO A 143 7.98 35.48 -3.43
CA PRO A 143 7.65 34.96 -4.75
C PRO A 143 8.88 34.72 -5.64
N ARG A 144 9.82 35.64 -5.65
CA ARG A 144 11.06 35.51 -6.45
C ARG A 144 11.99 34.47 -5.83
N LEU A 145 12.23 34.54 -4.52
CA LEU A 145 13.05 33.59 -3.80
C LEU A 145 12.53 32.15 -3.97
N SER A 146 11.21 31.95 -3.94
CA SER A 146 10.61 30.61 -4.13
C SER A 146 10.81 30.09 -5.56
N ALA A 147 10.76 30.95 -6.57
CA ALA A 147 11.00 30.55 -7.95
C ALA A 147 12.46 30.12 -8.17
N GLU A 148 13.42 30.87 -7.61
CA GLU A 148 14.85 30.54 -7.68
C GLU A 148 15.20 29.27 -6.90
N CYS A 149 14.71 29.14 -5.67
CA CYS A 149 14.83 27.90 -4.87
C CYS A 149 14.13 26.72 -5.56
N GLY A 150 13.02 26.97 -6.24
CA GLY A 150 12.29 25.97 -7.03
C GLY A 150 13.13 25.44 -8.19
N ALA A 151 13.77 26.31 -8.93
CA ALA A 151 14.66 25.95 -10.02
C ALA A 151 15.86 25.11 -9.52
N ILE A 152 16.49 25.52 -8.43
CA ILE A 152 17.61 24.81 -7.79
C ILE A 152 17.14 23.43 -7.30
N GLY A 153 16.04 23.37 -6.54
CA GLY A 153 15.52 22.14 -6.00
C GLY A 153 15.11 21.11 -7.07
N ALA A 154 14.48 21.59 -8.16
CA ALA A 154 14.12 20.76 -9.28
C ALA A 154 15.34 20.26 -10.07
N ALA A 155 16.32 21.11 -10.31
CA ALA A 155 17.57 20.73 -10.98
C ALA A 155 18.33 19.68 -10.14
N ALA A 156 18.38 19.84 -8.83
CA ALA A 156 18.99 18.88 -7.92
C ALA A 156 18.25 17.53 -7.91
N ALA A 157 16.92 17.55 -7.88
CA ALA A 157 16.13 16.32 -7.93
C ALA A 157 16.34 15.57 -9.26
N PHE A 158 16.33 16.30 -10.39
CA PHE A 158 16.61 15.73 -11.71
C PHE A 158 18.03 15.14 -11.78
N ALA A 159 19.02 15.86 -11.27
CA ALA A 159 20.40 15.38 -11.23
C ALA A 159 20.57 14.16 -10.34
N ALA A 160 19.88 14.10 -9.17
CA ALA A 160 19.90 12.94 -8.30
C ALA A 160 19.40 11.68 -9.00
N ASP A 161 18.28 11.79 -9.70
CA ASP A 161 17.71 10.68 -10.43
C ASP A 161 18.59 10.28 -11.63
N ALA A 162 19.15 11.26 -12.36
CA ALA A 162 20.08 10.99 -13.47
C ALA A 162 21.33 10.25 -12.99
N VAL A 163 21.88 10.63 -11.83
CA VAL A 163 23.03 9.97 -11.22
C VAL A 163 22.66 8.58 -10.70
N ALA A 164 21.49 8.43 -10.05
CA ALA A 164 21.01 7.13 -9.59
C ALA A 164 20.84 6.17 -10.79
N VAL A 165 20.24 6.63 -11.90
CA VAL A 165 20.13 5.87 -13.15
C VAL A 165 21.51 5.47 -13.68
N LEU A 166 22.47 6.40 -13.66
CA LEU A 166 23.82 6.14 -14.18
C LEU A 166 24.59 5.14 -13.33
N LEU A 167 24.54 5.30 -12.01
CA LEU A 167 25.26 4.45 -11.06
C LEU A 167 24.68 3.04 -10.94
N LEU A 168 23.34 2.93 -11.05
CA LEU A 168 22.63 1.65 -10.95
C LEU A 168 22.49 0.97 -12.32
N ARG A 169 23.06 1.54 -13.37
CA ARG A 169 22.99 1.00 -14.73
C ARG A 169 23.90 -0.22 -14.85
N VAL A 170 23.34 -1.39 -14.60
CA VAL A 170 23.92 -2.63 -15.07
C VAL A 170 23.65 -2.73 -16.58
N PRO A 171 24.62 -3.11 -17.43
CA PRO A 171 24.39 -3.23 -18.86
C PRO A 171 23.11 -4.02 -19.19
N GLY A 172 22.18 -3.39 -19.90
CA GLY A 172 20.92 -4.02 -20.32
C GLY A 172 19.76 -3.98 -19.33
N LEU A 173 19.91 -3.37 -18.14
CA LEU A 173 18.82 -3.26 -17.15
C LEU A 173 18.51 -1.80 -16.82
N SER A 174 17.21 -1.49 -16.71
CA SER A 174 16.77 -0.20 -16.12
C SER A 174 16.94 -0.26 -14.59
N VAL A 175 17.02 0.91 -13.96
CA VAL A 175 17.07 1.04 -12.49
C VAL A 175 15.88 0.36 -11.84
N GLU A 176 14.71 0.52 -12.42
CA GLU A 176 13.45 -0.04 -11.92
C GLU A 176 13.48 -1.57 -11.90
N ARG A 177 14.04 -2.19 -12.93
CA ARG A 177 14.20 -3.65 -12.98
C ARG A 177 15.19 -4.14 -11.93
N HIS A 178 16.25 -3.38 -11.69
CA HIS A 178 17.22 -3.71 -10.65
C HIS A 178 16.62 -3.58 -9.26
N LEU A 179 15.89 -2.50 -8.99
CA LEU A 179 15.17 -2.29 -7.73
C LEU A 179 14.10 -3.37 -7.50
N LEU A 180 13.36 -3.75 -8.54
CA LEU A 180 12.37 -4.80 -8.46
C LEU A 180 12.99 -6.16 -8.11
N ARG A 181 14.11 -6.51 -8.74
CA ARG A 181 14.84 -7.75 -8.41
C ARG A 181 15.39 -7.74 -6.99
N ALA A 182 15.92 -6.60 -6.56
CA ALA A 182 16.43 -6.42 -5.21
C ALA A 182 15.33 -6.59 -4.17
N GLU A 183 14.19 -5.94 -4.38
CA GLU A 183 13.03 -6.03 -3.49
C GLU A 183 12.44 -7.44 -3.43
N LEU A 184 12.39 -8.11 -4.58
CA LEU A 184 11.96 -9.50 -4.66
C LEU A 184 12.89 -10.43 -3.88
N ALA A 185 14.20 -10.21 -3.99
CA ALA A 185 15.19 -11.00 -3.25
C ALA A 185 15.07 -10.79 -1.73
N ASP A 186 14.84 -9.55 -1.29
CA ASP A 186 14.64 -9.23 0.12
C ASP A 186 13.35 -9.87 0.66
N PHE A 187 12.26 -9.80 -0.11
CA PHE A 187 11.01 -10.46 0.25
C PHE A 187 11.19 -11.98 0.41
N LEU A 188 11.80 -12.65 -0.57
CA LEU A 188 11.97 -14.10 -0.53
C LEU A 188 12.90 -14.52 0.62
N ALA A 189 13.92 -13.73 0.93
CA ALA A 189 14.79 -13.97 2.09
C ALA A 189 14.01 -13.82 3.41
N ASP A 190 13.14 -12.82 3.51
CA ASP A 190 12.29 -12.61 4.68
C ASP A 190 11.24 -13.70 4.83
N LEU A 191 10.67 -14.17 3.73
CA LEU A 191 9.71 -15.26 3.71
C LEU A 191 10.38 -16.57 4.16
N ALA A 192 11.57 -16.91 3.65
CA ALA A 192 12.34 -18.06 4.08
C ALA A 192 12.69 -17.96 5.57
N ALA A 193 13.19 -16.80 6.04
CA ALA A 193 13.48 -16.58 7.45
C ALA A 193 12.22 -16.70 8.35
N ALA A 194 11.07 -16.22 7.88
CA ALA A 194 9.82 -16.37 8.58
C ALA A 194 9.38 -17.83 8.70
N TRP A 195 9.62 -18.63 7.66
CA TRP A 195 9.31 -20.06 7.69
C TRP A 195 10.20 -20.83 8.67
N HIS A 196 11.47 -20.48 8.78
CA HIS A 196 12.42 -21.10 9.73
C HIS A 196 12.20 -20.68 11.20
N SER A 197 11.50 -19.57 11.43
CA SER A 197 11.30 -19.00 12.77
C SER A 197 10.07 -19.59 13.46
N ASP A 198 10.16 -19.94 14.73
CA ASP A 198 8.99 -20.38 15.54
C ASP A 198 8.13 -19.20 16.04
N GLY A 199 8.50 -17.97 15.67
CA GLY A 199 7.78 -16.75 16.06
C GLY A 199 6.48 -16.52 15.29
N PRO A 200 5.72 -15.48 15.66
CA PRO A 200 4.52 -15.10 14.95
C PRO A 200 4.86 -14.68 13.49
N TRP A 201 3.94 -15.01 12.58
CA TRP A 201 4.12 -14.69 11.16
C TRP A 201 4.26 -13.17 10.94
N PRO A 202 5.32 -12.68 10.27
CA PRO A 202 5.62 -11.25 10.15
C PRO A 202 4.81 -10.58 9.02
N THR A 203 3.47 -10.66 9.10
CA THR A 203 2.54 -10.19 8.07
C THR A 203 2.80 -8.75 7.66
N ALA A 204 2.97 -7.84 8.63
CA ALA A 204 3.18 -6.41 8.35
C ALA A 204 4.45 -6.14 7.55
N ARG A 205 5.47 -6.97 7.72
CA ARG A 205 6.75 -6.83 7.04
C ARG A 205 6.68 -7.38 5.61
N LEU A 206 6.10 -8.56 5.44
CA LEU A 206 5.91 -9.17 4.14
C LEU A 206 4.95 -8.36 3.26
N SER A 207 3.90 -7.76 3.84
CA SER A 207 2.99 -6.87 3.11
C SER A 207 3.64 -5.54 2.71
N ALA A 208 4.62 -5.04 3.47
CA ALA A 208 5.36 -3.84 3.07
C ALA A 208 6.18 -4.07 1.79
N HIS A 209 6.81 -5.25 1.63
CA HIS A 209 7.48 -5.64 0.40
C HIS A 209 6.50 -5.72 -0.78
N ALA A 210 5.32 -6.33 -0.59
CA ALA A 210 4.31 -6.43 -1.61
C ALA A 210 3.86 -5.03 -2.10
N THR A 211 3.58 -4.10 -1.18
CA THR A 211 3.20 -2.73 -1.52
C THR A 211 4.27 -2.01 -2.33
N GLN A 212 5.53 -2.17 -1.96
CA GLN A 212 6.63 -1.55 -2.67
C GLN A 212 6.83 -2.14 -4.06
N LEU A 213 6.72 -3.46 -4.20
CA LEU A 213 6.77 -4.12 -5.49
C LEU A 213 5.61 -3.71 -6.41
N GLN A 214 4.40 -3.52 -5.86
CA GLN A 214 3.25 -3.00 -6.62
C GLN A 214 3.56 -1.61 -7.21
N GLN A 215 4.20 -0.73 -6.45
CA GLN A 215 4.62 0.58 -6.95
C GLN A 215 5.65 0.46 -8.08
N LEU A 216 6.67 -0.38 -7.90
CA LEU A 216 7.71 -0.62 -8.92
C LEU A 216 7.14 -1.23 -10.20
N VAL A 217 6.22 -2.20 -10.08
CA VAL A 217 5.52 -2.82 -11.21
C VAL A 217 4.66 -1.79 -11.95
N ALA A 218 3.91 -0.95 -11.22
CA ALA A 218 3.10 0.10 -11.81
C ALA A 218 3.97 1.11 -12.57
N ASP A 219 5.10 1.53 -12.00
CA ASP A 219 6.03 2.45 -12.65
C ASP A 219 6.66 1.86 -13.89
N LEU A 220 7.05 0.57 -13.87
CA LEU A 220 7.55 -0.14 -15.05
C LEU A 220 6.51 -0.25 -16.17
N THR A 221 5.27 -0.57 -15.80
CA THR A 221 4.16 -0.68 -16.76
C THR A 221 3.85 0.67 -17.41
N LEU A 222 3.80 1.75 -16.60
CA LEU A 222 3.61 3.10 -17.09
C LEU A 222 4.77 3.56 -18.00
N ALA A 223 6.01 3.20 -17.65
CA ALA A 223 7.18 3.50 -18.45
C ALA A 223 7.15 2.78 -19.79
N ALA A 224 6.77 1.51 -19.83
CA ALA A 224 6.61 0.74 -21.05
C ALA A 224 5.52 1.35 -21.94
N ALA A 225 4.36 1.70 -21.37
CA ALA A 225 3.28 2.37 -22.09
C ALA A 225 3.70 3.75 -22.67
N ALA A 226 4.43 4.55 -21.89
CA ALA A 226 4.95 5.84 -22.34
C ALA A 226 5.97 5.71 -23.47
N ALA A 227 6.79 4.67 -23.44
CA ALA A 227 7.77 4.35 -24.48
C ALA A 227 7.15 3.64 -25.70
N LYS A 228 5.85 3.34 -25.69
CA LYS A 228 5.16 2.47 -26.66
C LYS A 228 5.87 1.11 -26.83
N ALA A 229 6.49 0.65 -25.76
CA ALA A 229 7.11 -0.66 -25.67
C ALA A 229 6.08 -1.72 -25.25
N PRO A 230 6.28 -3.00 -25.60
CA PRO A 230 5.44 -4.08 -25.12
C PRO A 230 5.50 -4.17 -23.59
N SER A 231 4.44 -4.75 -22.98
CA SER A 231 4.41 -5.00 -21.55
C SER A 231 5.69 -5.70 -21.09
N PRO A 232 6.29 -5.31 -19.95
CA PRO A 232 7.44 -6.02 -19.40
C PRO A 232 7.09 -7.43 -18.86
N TRP A 233 5.77 -7.73 -18.73
CA TRP A 233 5.25 -8.99 -18.18
C TRP A 233 4.53 -9.77 -19.26
N PRO A 234 4.65 -11.14 -19.29
CA PRO A 234 3.79 -11.99 -20.08
C PRO A 234 2.32 -11.77 -19.71
N ALA A 235 1.40 -11.82 -20.70
CA ALA A 235 -0.03 -11.58 -20.47
C ALA A 235 -0.70 -12.66 -19.60
N ASP A 236 -0.13 -13.84 -19.61
CA ASP A 236 -0.61 -15.03 -18.90
C ASP A 236 -0.01 -15.22 -17.51
N VAL A 237 0.92 -14.36 -17.09
CA VAL A 237 1.60 -14.44 -15.80
C VAL A 237 1.30 -13.20 -14.95
N LEU A 238 1.01 -13.42 -13.67
CA LEU A 238 0.81 -12.35 -12.72
C LEU A 238 2.07 -11.49 -12.55
N PRO A 239 1.92 -10.18 -12.31
CA PRO A 239 3.02 -9.33 -11.89
C PRO A 239 3.67 -9.87 -10.60
N PRO A 240 4.99 -9.75 -10.45
CA PRO A 240 5.71 -10.28 -9.28
C PRO A 240 5.16 -9.82 -7.94
N ALA A 241 4.63 -8.62 -7.86
CA ALA A 241 4.06 -8.06 -6.63
C ALA A 241 2.84 -8.85 -6.14
N ASP A 242 1.96 -9.23 -7.06
CA ASP A 242 0.74 -9.98 -6.74
C ASP A 242 1.08 -11.44 -6.40
N LEU A 243 2.07 -12.00 -7.09
CA LEU A 243 2.57 -13.35 -6.81
C LEU A 243 3.19 -13.47 -5.42
N ILE A 244 4.04 -12.54 -5.00
CA ILE A 244 4.66 -12.61 -3.67
C ILE A 244 3.66 -12.44 -2.54
N GLU A 245 2.64 -11.64 -2.73
CA GLU A 245 1.57 -11.50 -1.74
C GLU A 245 0.79 -12.80 -1.61
N ALA A 246 0.47 -13.44 -2.74
CA ALA A 246 -0.18 -14.74 -2.78
C ALA A 246 0.67 -15.84 -2.12
N ILE A 247 1.97 -15.90 -2.44
CA ILE A 247 2.91 -16.85 -1.85
C ILE A 247 2.98 -16.64 -0.33
N SER A 248 3.09 -15.40 0.14
CA SER A 248 3.15 -15.09 1.56
C SER A 248 1.90 -15.57 2.32
N ARG A 249 0.72 -15.34 1.76
CA ARG A 249 -0.55 -15.76 2.36
C ARG A 249 -0.72 -17.28 2.35
N SER A 250 -0.40 -17.92 1.22
CA SER A 250 -0.43 -19.38 1.13
C SER A 250 0.55 -20.02 2.11
N ALA A 251 1.77 -19.49 2.21
CA ALA A 251 2.76 -19.96 3.17
C ALA A 251 2.28 -19.81 4.62
N ALA A 252 1.66 -18.67 4.99
CA ALA A 252 1.11 -18.45 6.31
C ALA A 252 0.01 -19.47 6.66
N ALA A 253 -0.86 -19.77 5.70
CA ALA A 253 -1.95 -20.73 5.85
C ALA A 253 -1.43 -22.17 6.02
N THR A 254 -0.51 -22.56 5.13
CA THR A 254 0.09 -23.90 5.17
C THR A 254 0.82 -24.15 6.47
N ARG A 255 1.53 -23.13 6.98
CA ARG A 255 2.20 -23.22 8.28
C ARG A 255 1.22 -23.36 9.46
N ALA A 256 0.05 -22.77 9.36
CA ALA A 256 -1.02 -22.88 10.35
C ALA A 256 -1.82 -24.19 10.24
N SER A 257 -1.62 -24.96 9.18
CA SER A 257 -2.34 -26.21 8.94
C SER A 257 -1.80 -27.35 9.81
N PRO A 258 -2.65 -28.05 10.57
CA PRO A 258 -2.20 -29.13 11.46
C PRO A 258 -1.74 -30.40 10.76
N GLY A 259 -1.98 -30.53 9.44
CA GLY A 259 -1.68 -31.73 8.64
C GLY A 259 -0.33 -31.76 7.94
N LEU A 260 0.54 -30.76 8.15
CA LEU A 260 1.83 -30.69 7.45
C LEU A 260 2.80 -31.74 7.97
N SER A 261 3.24 -32.66 7.10
CA SER A 261 4.25 -33.66 7.45
C SER A 261 5.64 -33.03 7.53
N LYS A 262 6.55 -33.66 8.31
CA LYS A 262 7.95 -33.20 8.41
C LYS A 262 8.68 -33.19 7.06
N ALA A 263 8.34 -34.12 6.16
CA ALA A 263 8.94 -34.18 4.82
C ALA A 263 8.47 -33.00 3.96
N GLN A 264 7.19 -32.66 4.01
CA GLN A 264 6.60 -31.53 3.31
C GLN A 264 7.14 -30.21 3.85
N ASP A 265 7.29 -30.06 5.18
CA ASP A 265 7.90 -28.86 5.78
C ASP A 265 9.36 -28.69 5.31
N ALA A 266 10.14 -29.77 5.26
CA ALA A 266 11.52 -29.73 4.74
C ALA A 266 11.58 -29.31 3.27
N GLU A 267 10.63 -29.77 2.44
CA GLU A 267 10.59 -29.43 1.01
C GLU A 267 10.24 -27.94 0.80
N ILE A 268 9.30 -27.40 1.58
CA ILE A 268 9.00 -25.95 1.55
C ILE A 268 10.23 -25.14 1.94
N ARG A 269 10.91 -25.52 3.01
CA ARG A 269 12.16 -24.84 3.47
C ARG A 269 13.18 -24.80 2.36
N THR A 270 13.45 -25.95 1.75
CA THR A 270 14.43 -26.09 0.65
C THR A 270 14.03 -25.21 -0.53
N THR A 271 12.74 -25.17 -0.89
CA THR A 271 12.25 -24.39 -2.02
C THR A 271 12.34 -22.89 -1.75
N LEU A 272 11.94 -22.42 -0.56
CA LEU A 272 12.03 -20.99 -0.20
C LEU A 272 13.48 -20.52 -0.11
N ASP A 273 14.38 -21.33 0.43
CA ASP A 273 15.82 -21.02 0.49
C ASP A 273 16.42 -20.97 -0.93
N ALA A 274 16.07 -21.92 -1.79
CA ALA A 274 16.51 -21.94 -3.19
C ALA A 274 16.03 -20.69 -3.95
N LEU A 275 14.76 -20.31 -3.79
CA LEU A 275 14.21 -19.09 -4.38
C LEU A 275 14.91 -17.83 -3.87
N ALA A 276 15.18 -17.74 -2.57
CA ALA A 276 15.87 -16.59 -1.98
C ALA A 276 17.31 -16.46 -2.51
N VAL A 277 18.03 -17.58 -2.67
CA VAL A 277 19.38 -17.59 -3.24
C VAL A 277 19.34 -17.24 -4.74
N ALA A 278 18.45 -17.84 -5.50
CA ALA A 278 18.29 -17.62 -6.93
C ALA A 278 17.87 -16.15 -7.24
N ALA A 279 17.00 -15.56 -6.44
CA ALA A 279 16.59 -14.16 -6.58
C ALA A 279 17.76 -13.20 -6.34
N ARG A 280 18.59 -13.45 -5.32
CA ARG A 280 19.82 -12.66 -5.06
C ARG A 280 20.81 -12.75 -6.21
N ALA A 281 20.93 -13.92 -6.82
CA ALA A 281 21.76 -14.13 -8.01
C ALA A 281 21.16 -13.52 -9.29
N GLY A 282 19.88 -13.11 -9.27
CA GLY A 282 19.16 -12.64 -10.43
C GLY A 282 18.79 -13.75 -11.44
N ALA A 283 18.76 -15.00 -11.00
CA ALA A 283 18.58 -16.19 -11.81
C ALA A 283 17.56 -17.14 -11.15
N LEU A 284 16.30 -16.66 -11.06
CA LEU A 284 15.18 -17.39 -10.44
C LEU A 284 14.94 -18.78 -11.04
N ASP A 285 15.29 -19.00 -12.29
CA ASP A 285 15.21 -20.28 -12.99
C ASP A 285 16.09 -21.37 -12.34
N GLN A 286 17.13 -21.02 -11.58
CA GLN A 286 17.92 -21.99 -10.82
C GLN A 286 17.13 -22.67 -9.71
N ALA A 287 16.03 -22.09 -9.25
CA ALA A 287 15.16 -22.68 -8.24
C ALA A 287 14.08 -23.62 -8.85
N ALA A 288 13.99 -23.75 -10.18
CA ALA A 288 12.94 -24.51 -10.84
C ALA A 288 12.88 -25.98 -10.36
N SER A 289 14.02 -26.65 -10.22
CA SER A 289 14.07 -28.03 -9.74
C SER A 289 13.53 -28.22 -8.33
N SER A 290 13.74 -27.25 -7.43
CA SER A 290 13.20 -27.27 -6.06
C SER A 290 11.70 -27.03 -6.06
N VAL A 291 11.21 -26.15 -6.93
CA VAL A 291 9.77 -25.90 -7.11
C VAL A 291 9.06 -27.14 -7.69
N ASP A 292 9.66 -27.80 -8.67
CA ASP A 292 9.14 -29.05 -9.23
C ASP A 292 9.10 -30.16 -8.16
N ALA A 293 10.12 -30.29 -7.34
CA ALA A 293 10.16 -31.24 -6.21
C ALA A 293 9.02 -30.97 -5.21
N LEU A 294 8.78 -29.69 -4.86
CA LEU A 294 7.66 -29.31 -4.00
C LEU A 294 6.30 -29.68 -4.60
N GLN A 295 6.10 -29.46 -5.90
CA GLN A 295 4.87 -29.85 -6.59
C GLN A 295 4.68 -31.37 -6.60
N HIS A 296 5.75 -32.13 -6.86
CA HIS A 296 5.71 -33.59 -6.80
C HIS A 296 5.40 -34.09 -5.38
N ALA A 297 5.98 -33.51 -4.33
CA ALA A 297 5.70 -33.84 -2.95
C ALA A 297 4.22 -33.56 -2.57
N ALA A 298 3.64 -32.49 -3.13
CA ALA A 298 2.23 -32.19 -2.98
C ALA A 298 1.31 -33.22 -3.67
N LEU A 299 1.74 -33.73 -4.82
CA LEU A 299 0.96 -34.72 -5.60
C LEU A 299 1.10 -36.15 -5.07
N ALA A 300 2.16 -36.46 -4.32
CA ALA A 300 2.42 -37.78 -3.75
C ALA A 300 1.55 -38.13 -2.52
N GLY A 301 0.76 -37.19 -1.99
CA GLY A 301 -0.18 -37.41 -0.90
C GLY A 301 -1.32 -38.35 -1.28
N ASP A 302 -1.89 -39.09 -0.31
CA ASP A 302 -3.05 -39.93 -0.52
C ASP A 302 -4.26 -39.10 -0.99
N PRO A 303 -4.76 -39.29 -2.23
CA PRO A 303 -5.87 -38.52 -2.76
C PRO A 303 -7.20 -38.80 -2.00
N ALA A 304 -7.27 -39.87 -1.23
CA ALA A 304 -8.44 -40.23 -0.42
C ALA A 304 -8.41 -39.62 0.99
N ALA A 305 -7.28 -39.10 1.43
CA ALA A 305 -7.17 -38.45 2.75
C ALA A 305 -7.88 -37.08 2.74
N ASP A 306 -8.63 -36.80 3.79
CA ASP A 306 -9.30 -35.48 3.97
C ASP A 306 -8.29 -34.41 4.45
N ASP A 307 -7.07 -34.49 3.95
CA ASP A 307 -5.95 -33.64 4.31
C ASP A 307 -5.85 -32.46 3.31
N LYS A 308 -5.90 -31.23 3.83
CA LYS A 308 -5.82 -30.00 3.05
C LYS A 308 -4.37 -29.60 2.70
N ALA A 309 -3.40 -30.14 3.45
CA ALA A 309 -1.99 -29.76 3.28
C ALA A 309 -1.46 -30.00 1.86
N PRO A 310 -1.76 -31.11 1.16
CA PRO A 310 -1.32 -31.31 -0.22
C PRO A 310 -1.82 -30.26 -1.22
N ALA A 311 -3.05 -29.78 -1.05
CA ALA A 311 -3.63 -28.75 -1.92
C ALA A 311 -2.96 -27.39 -1.70
N GLU A 312 -2.68 -27.03 -0.46
CA GLU A 312 -1.98 -25.78 -0.10
C GLU A 312 -0.53 -25.81 -0.58
N LEU A 313 0.16 -26.93 -0.46
CA LEU A 313 1.51 -27.15 -0.98
C LEU A 313 1.58 -26.99 -2.52
N LEU A 314 0.65 -27.61 -3.23
CA LEU A 314 0.57 -27.48 -4.69
C LEU A 314 0.33 -26.02 -5.08
N GLY A 315 -0.53 -25.31 -4.34
CA GLY A 315 -0.78 -23.88 -4.53
C GLY A 315 0.49 -23.05 -4.41
N ILE A 316 1.31 -23.25 -3.36
CA ILE A 316 2.61 -22.59 -3.21
C ILE A 316 3.53 -22.92 -4.38
N GLY A 317 3.65 -24.19 -4.74
CA GLY A 317 4.51 -24.63 -5.86
C GLY A 317 4.13 -23.98 -7.19
N LEU A 318 2.84 -23.89 -7.51
CA LEU A 318 2.36 -23.22 -8.72
C LEU A 318 2.65 -21.72 -8.72
N LEU A 319 2.41 -21.04 -7.59
CA LEU A 319 2.76 -19.62 -7.44
C LEU A 319 4.26 -19.37 -7.59
N CYS A 320 5.08 -20.25 -7.07
CA CYS A 320 6.53 -20.16 -7.23
C CYS A 320 6.96 -20.37 -8.69
N SER A 321 6.32 -21.29 -9.43
CA SER A 321 6.55 -21.45 -10.88
C SER A 321 6.16 -20.17 -11.66
N ASP A 322 5.01 -19.58 -11.36
CA ASP A 322 4.57 -18.32 -11.96
C ASP A 322 5.58 -17.18 -11.65
N LEU A 323 6.12 -17.16 -10.43
CA LEU A 323 7.14 -16.18 -10.04
C LEU A 323 8.45 -16.34 -10.83
N ILE A 324 8.88 -17.57 -11.07
CA ILE A 324 10.05 -17.86 -11.91
C ILE A 324 9.80 -17.37 -13.34
N GLU A 325 8.62 -17.62 -13.90
CA GLU A 325 8.25 -17.18 -15.25
C GLU A 325 8.16 -15.66 -15.34
N ALA A 326 7.53 -14.99 -14.35
CA ALA A 326 7.51 -13.55 -14.24
C ALA A 326 8.93 -12.95 -14.13
N GLY A 327 9.83 -13.64 -13.46
CA GLY A 327 11.24 -13.21 -13.32
C GLY A 327 12.03 -13.23 -14.63
N ARG A 328 11.62 -14.03 -15.61
CA ARG A 328 12.25 -14.07 -16.95
C ARG A 328 12.02 -12.80 -17.76
N MET A 329 11.01 -12.00 -17.42
CA MET A 329 10.72 -10.68 -18.03
C MET A 329 10.84 -10.69 -19.57
N LYS A 330 10.29 -11.70 -20.21
CA LYS A 330 10.26 -11.75 -21.68
C LYS A 330 9.28 -10.71 -22.19
N PRO A 331 9.68 -9.81 -23.08
CA PRO A 331 8.75 -8.88 -23.69
C PRO A 331 7.72 -9.66 -24.49
N GLU A 332 6.47 -9.28 -24.33
CA GLU A 332 5.36 -9.80 -25.08
C GLU A 332 5.55 -9.52 -26.59
N PRO A 333 5.19 -10.45 -27.48
CA PRO A 333 5.31 -10.19 -28.92
C PRO A 333 4.45 -8.97 -29.30
N PRO A 334 4.93 -8.12 -30.23
CA PRO A 334 4.17 -6.96 -30.69
C PRO A 334 2.85 -7.40 -31.31
N GLY A 335 1.74 -6.97 -30.75
CA GLY A 335 0.39 -7.28 -31.24
C GLY A 335 -0.58 -7.82 -30.19
N ALA A 336 -0.14 -8.11 -28.97
CA ALA A 336 -1.07 -8.44 -27.90
C ALA A 336 -1.98 -7.24 -27.58
N PRO A 337 -3.29 -7.42 -27.41
CA PRO A 337 -4.18 -6.32 -27.05
C PRO A 337 -3.75 -5.74 -25.71
N ALA A 338 -3.51 -4.42 -25.69
CA ALA A 338 -3.22 -3.74 -24.43
C ALA A 338 -4.37 -4.00 -23.44
N PRO A 339 -4.07 -4.28 -22.17
CA PRO A 339 -5.11 -4.42 -21.16
C PRO A 339 -6.02 -3.19 -21.19
N ALA A 340 -7.33 -3.41 -21.10
CA ALA A 340 -8.30 -2.33 -21.14
C ALA A 340 -7.94 -1.30 -20.08
N PRO A 341 -7.87 0.00 -20.42
CA PRO A 341 -7.57 1.03 -19.44
C PRO A 341 -8.61 0.93 -18.32
N PRO A 342 -8.19 1.08 -17.05
CA PRO A 342 -9.13 1.09 -15.95
C PRO A 342 -10.23 2.12 -16.21
N PRO A 343 -11.49 1.85 -15.84
CA PRO A 343 -12.59 2.76 -16.09
C PRO A 343 -12.23 4.14 -15.55
N SER A 344 -12.41 5.16 -16.40
CA SER A 344 -12.10 6.54 -16.02
C SER A 344 -12.86 6.89 -14.74
N PRO A 345 -12.18 7.39 -13.69
CA PRO A 345 -12.84 7.74 -12.45
C PRO A 345 -13.95 8.75 -12.76
N SER A 346 -15.12 8.55 -12.17
CA SER A 346 -16.24 9.49 -12.33
C SER A 346 -15.82 10.86 -11.78
N LEU A 347 -16.10 11.92 -12.50
CA LEU A 347 -15.86 13.30 -12.05
C LEU A 347 -16.73 13.68 -10.83
N ILE A 348 -17.78 12.91 -10.59
CA ILE A 348 -18.67 13.12 -9.46
C ILE A 348 -18.13 12.33 -8.27
N PRO A 349 -17.70 13.01 -7.17
CA PRO A 349 -17.22 12.33 -5.99
C PRO A 349 -18.34 11.51 -5.35
N ASP A 350 -18.02 10.31 -4.91
CA ASP A 350 -18.93 9.48 -4.13
C ASP A 350 -19.31 10.16 -2.79
N PRO A 351 -20.46 9.83 -2.20
CA PRO A 351 -20.90 10.45 -0.94
C PRO A 351 -19.90 10.32 0.21
N THR A 352 -19.09 9.25 0.22
CA THR A 352 -18.06 9.04 1.25
C THR A 352 -16.90 10.01 1.06
N SER A 353 -16.41 10.17 -0.18
CA SER A 353 -15.37 11.14 -0.51
C SER A 353 -15.81 12.57 -0.20
N LEU A 354 -17.10 12.90 -0.43
CA LEU A 354 -17.63 14.22 -0.10
C LEU A 354 -17.68 14.46 1.42
N ARG A 355 -18.07 13.46 2.22
CA ARG A 355 -18.03 13.55 3.70
C ARG A 355 -16.61 13.76 4.22
N LEU A 356 -15.66 13.01 3.70
CA LEU A 356 -14.24 13.14 4.07
C LEU A 356 -13.68 14.51 3.66
N ALA A 357 -14.06 15.01 2.48
CA ALA A 357 -13.67 16.34 2.03
C ALA A 357 -14.24 17.44 2.94
N LEU A 358 -15.51 17.32 3.35
CA LEU A 358 -16.12 18.24 4.31
C LEU A 358 -15.41 18.20 5.66
N GLN A 359 -15.11 17.00 6.18
CA GLN A 359 -14.33 16.86 7.42
C GLN A 359 -12.96 17.54 7.30
N ALA A 360 -12.24 17.34 6.18
CA ALA A 360 -10.95 17.96 5.94
C ALA A 360 -11.04 19.50 5.90
N GLY A 361 -12.06 20.05 5.24
CA GLY A 361 -12.33 21.48 5.20
C GLY A 361 -12.61 22.08 6.59
N VAL A 362 -13.49 21.41 7.36
CA VAL A 362 -13.82 21.84 8.73
C VAL A 362 -12.58 21.72 9.65
N CYS A 363 -11.84 20.62 9.58
CA CYS A 363 -10.58 20.47 10.33
C CYS A 363 -9.60 21.60 10.01
N MET A 364 -9.43 21.92 8.72
CA MET A 364 -8.53 22.99 8.30
C MET A 364 -8.99 24.36 8.80
N ALA A 365 -10.29 24.68 8.63
CA ALA A 365 -10.84 25.95 9.10
C ALA A 365 -10.68 26.13 10.63
N LEU A 366 -11.00 25.10 11.41
CA LEU A 366 -10.82 25.14 12.86
C LEU A 366 -9.34 25.20 13.26
N ALA A 367 -8.47 24.48 12.56
CA ALA A 367 -7.03 24.55 12.81
C ALA A 367 -6.45 25.95 12.56
N LEU A 368 -6.90 26.64 11.50
CA LEU A 368 -6.50 28.01 11.20
C LEU A 368 -7.02 29.00 12.24
N VAL A 369 -8.26 28.83 12.70
CA VAL A 369 -8.82 29.64 13.81
C VAL A 369 -8.02 29.43 15.10
N LEU A 370 -7.77 28.17 15.49
CA LEU A 370 -6.95 27.88 16.67
C LEU A 370 -5.53 28.43 16.53
N MET A 371 -4.93 28.34 15.36
CA MET A 371 -3.61 28.89 15.06
C MET A 371 -3.54 30.40 15.37
N ARG A 372 -4.61 31.14 15.09
CA ARG A 372 -4.67 32.59 15.37
C ARG A 372 -4.96 32.91 16.82
N LEU A 373 -5.59 32.00 17.56
CA LEU A 373 -5.96 32.19 18.96
C LEU A 373 -4.84 31.77 19.94
N LEU A 374 -4.02 30.80 19.51
CA LEU A 374 -2.98 30.27 20.41
C LEU A 374 -1.69 31.11 20.36
N PRO A 375 -1.11 31.44 21.54
CA PRO A 375 0.11 32.24 21.64
C PRO A 375 1.38 31.40 21.40
N PHE A 376 1.33 30.42 20.48
CA PHE A 376 2.50 29.58 20.19
C PHE A 376 3.41 30.20 19.15
N PRO A 377 4.73 30.05 19.27
CA PRO A 377 5.67 30.49 18.26
C PRO A 377 5.46 29.62 16.99
N LYS A 378 5.12 30.29 15.89
CA LYS A 378 4.90 29.67 14.58
C LYS A 378 3.90 28.48 14.59
N PRO A 379 2.62 28.73 14.87
CA PRO A 379 1.59 27.68 15.07
C PRO A 379 1.13 26.98 13.78
N TYR A 380 1.82 27.16 12.64
CA TYR A 380 1.49 26.57 11.33
C TYR A 380 1.55 25.03 11.29
N TRP A 381 2.19 24.43 12.31
CA TRP A 381 2.25 22.98 12.44
C TRP A 381 0.90 22.36 12.80
N LEU A 382 0.01 23.12 13.42
CA LEU A 382 -1.32 22.66 13.77
C LEU A 382 -2.16 22.34 12.50
N PRO A 383 -2.35 23.28 11.52
CA PRO A 383 -3.00 22.97 10.26
C PRO A 383 -2.33 21.84 9.47
N LEU A 384 -0.99 21.78 9.44
CA LEU A 384 -0.26 20.70 8.77
C LEU A 384 -0.56 19.34 9.41
N THR A 385 -0.59 19.29 10.74
CA THR A 385 -0.91 18.05 11.46
C THR A 385 -2.33 17.61 11.18
N THR A 386 -3.30 18.50 11.23
CA THR A 386 -4.70 18.19 10.94
C THR A 386 -4.90 17.70 9.52
N PHE A 387 -4.28 18.37 8.54
CA PHE A 387 -4.38 17.98 7.13
C PHE A 387 -3.88 16.56 6.84
N ILE A 388 -2.70 16.22 7.38
CA ILE A 388 -2.08 14.90 7.13
C ILE A 388 -2.84 13.78 7.83
N LEU A 389 -3.47 14.04 8.98
CA LEU A 389 -4.14 13.01 9.78
C LEU A 389 -5.52 12.62 9.26
N VAL A 390 -6.23 13.47 8.52
CA VAL A 390 -7.54 13.12 7.93
C VAL A 390 -7.37 11.94 6.97
N SER A 391 -7.98 10.81 7.32
CA SER A 391 -7.88 9.55 6.62
C SER A 391 -9.24 9.02 6.21
N THR A 392 -9.29 7.83 5.58
CA THR A 392 -10.49 7.26 4.99
C THR A 392 -11.52 6.77 6.01
N SER A 393 -11.08 6.52 7.27
CA SER A 393 -11.95 6.13 8.36
C SER A 393 -11.48 6.71 9.69
N PHE A 394 -12.38 6.72 10.69
CA PHE A 394 -12.05 7.17 12.05
C PHE A 394 -10.93 6.33 12.67
N GLY A 395 -10.98 5.01 12.53
CA GLY A 395 -9.97 4.12 13.10
C GLY A 395 -8.58 4.31 12.45
N GLU A 396 -8.53 4.54 11.15
CA GLU A 396 -7.27 4.87 10.46
C GLU A 396 -6.71 6.22 10.94
N THR A 397 -7.57 7.22 11.08
CA THR A 397 -7.21 8.53 11.64
C THR A 397 -6.65 8.38 13.05
N ALA A 398 -7.30 7.57 13.91
CA ALA A 398 -6.85 7.31 15.27
C ALA A 398 -5.49 6.59 15.30
N ARG A 399 -5.29 5.57 14.45
CA ARG A 399 -4.01 4.86 14.33
C ARG A 399 -2.89 5.80 13.93
N LYS A 400 -3.07 6.56 12.84
CA LYS A 400 -2.09 7.55 12.38
C LYS A 400 -1.80 8.62 13.43
N SER A 401 -2.81 9.00 14.20
CA SER A 401 -2.69 9.96 15.31
C SER A 401 -1.74 9.46 16.40
N VAL A 402 -1.93 8.22 16.85
CA VAL A 402 -1.04 7.59 17.85
C VAL A 402 0.38 7.46 17.30
N GLU A 403 0.53 6.93 16.09
CA GLU A 403 1.83 6.76 15.45
C GLU A 403 2.55 8.12 15.27
N ARG A 404 1.80 9.19 14.97
CA ARG A 404 2.34 10.56 14.85
C ARG A 404 2.85 11.08 16.16
N ILE A 405 2.09 10.96 17.24
CA ILE A 405 2.53 11.41 18.57
C ILE A 405 3.80 10.64 18.96
N LEU A 406 3.81 9.31 18.84
CA LEU A 406 4.96 8.49 19.20
C LEU A 406 6.21 8.84 18.37
N GLY A 407 6.07 8.91 17.03
CA GLY A 407 7.18 9.25 16.14
C GLY A 407 7.73 10.66 16.37
N THR A 408 6.84 11.64 16.55
CA THR A 408 7.23 13.03 16.83
C THR A 408 7.93 13.14 18.19
N THR A 409 7.39 12.55 19.25
CA THR A 409 8.00 12.58 20.58
C THR A 409 9.38 11.92 20.58
N ALA A 410 9.49 10.73 19.99
CA ALA A 410 10.76 10.00 19.90
C ALA A 410 11.80 10.80 19.07
N GLY A 411 11.37 11.40 17.94
CA GLY A 411 12.25 12.21 17.10
C GLY A 411 12.76 13.48 17.79
N LEU A 412 11.88 14.18 18.53
CA LEU A 412 12.27 15.36 19.32
C LEU A 412 13.24 15.01 20.44
N LEU A 413 12.95 13.94 21.20
CA LEU A 413 13.84 13.48 22.27
C LEU A 413 15.21 13.06 21.74
N ALA A 414 15.25 12.26 20.68
CA ALA A 414 16.49 11.87 20.03
C ALA A 414 17.26 13.09 19.51
N GLY A 415 16.57 14.04 18.90
CA GLY A 415 17.15 15.28 18.41
C GLY A 415 17.79 16.09 19.51
N GLN A 416 17.09 16.26 20.63
CA GLN A 416 17.63 16.98 21.79
C GLN A 416 18.86 16.29 22.39
N LEU A 417 18.83 14.97 22.52
CA LEU A 417 19.96 14.19 23.03
C LEU A 417 21.19 14.28 22.11
N LEU A 418 20.98 14.16 20.79
CA LEU A 418 22.05 14.25 19.81
C LEU A 418 22.65 15.68 19.74
N TRP A 419 21.83 16.72 19.86
CA TRP A 419 22.30 18.09 19.95
C TRP A 419 23.18 18.31 21.19
N MET A 420 22.72 17.81 22.35
CA MET A 420 23.54 17.88 23.59
C MET A 420 24.86 17.13 23.43
N ALA A 421 24.85 15.95 22.80
CA ALA A 421 26.04 15.17 22.52
C ALA A 421 27.00 15.84 21.51
N ALA A 422 26.44 16.57 20.53
CA ALA A 422 27.20 17.36 19.57
C ALA A 422 27.82 18.64 20.18
N ALA A 423 27.47 18.99 21.41
CA ALA A 423 27.99 20.19 22.13
C ALA A 423 27.86 21.48 21.29
N GLY A 424 26.80 21.62 20.50
CA GLY A 424 26.54 22.79 19.65
C GLY A 424 27.42 22.91 18.41
N ARG A 425 28.15 21.85 18.04
CA ARG A 425 29.00 21.84 16.85
C ARG A 425 28.19 21.68 15.58
N ASN A 426 28.13 22.70 14.73
CA ASN A 426 27.37 22.71 13.50
C ASN A 426 27.88 21.71 12.45
N ASP A 427 29.18 21.36 12.45
CA ASP A 427 29.74 20.33 11.59
C ASP A 427 29.12 18.95 11.91
N ILE A 428 29.00 18.61 13.21
CA ILE A 428 28.35 17.36 13.64
C ILE A 428 26.85 17.40 13.31
N LEU A 429 26.18 18.53 13.54
CA LEU A 429 24.77 18.68 13.22
C LEU A 429 24.51 18.49 11.72
N THR A 430 25.38 19.01 10.85
CA THR A 430 25.26 18.78 9.38
C THR A 430 25.37 17.31 9.02
N VAL A 431 26.29 16.56 9.65
CA VAL A 431 26.37 15.11 9.45
C VAL A 431 25.10 14.41 9.95
N LEU A 432 24.56 14.82 11.09
CA LEU A 432 23.32 14.26 11.64
C LEU A 432 22.10 14.55 10.74
N VAL A 433 22.04 15.73 10.11
CA VAL A 433 21.07 16.06 9.07
C VAL A 433 21.16 15.11 7.89
N ALA A 434 22.38 14.83 7.40
CA ALA A 434 22.59 13.87 6.32
C ALA A 434 22.13 12.45 6.72
N VAL A 435 22.48 12.00 7.92
CA VAL A 435 22.04 10.71 8.46
C VAL A 435 20.51 10.65 8.58
N ALA A 436 19.88 11.72 9.07
CA ALA A 436 18.43 11.79 9.19
C ALA A 436 17.74 11.76 7.82
N LEU A 437 18.30 12.41 6.80
CA LEU A 437 17.79 12.35 5.42
C LEU A 437 17.92 10.94 4.83
N VAL A 438 19.07 10.28 4.99
CA VAL A 438 19.25 8.89 4.56
C VAL A 438 18.23 7.98 5.27
N GLY A 439 18.06 8.14 6.58
CA GLY A 439 17.06 7.42 7.36
C GLY A 439 15.64 7.68 6.86
N LEU A 440 15.30 8.92 6.54
CA LEU A 440 13.99 9.32 6.03
C LEU A 440 13.71 8.73 4.64
N PHE A 441 14.67 8.75 3.72
CA PHE A 441 14.53 8.13 2.41
C PHE A 441 14.37 6.60 2.51
N ASN A 442 15.06 5.94 3.44
CA ASN A 442 14.89 4.50 3.69
C ASN A 442 13.59 4.15 4.43
N ALA A 443 13.03 5.08 5.21
CA ALA A 443 11.80 4.87 5.97
C ALA A 443 10.52 4.94 5.12
N ARG A 444 10.59 5.22 3.83
CA ARG A 444 9.40 5.34 2.93
C ARG A 444 8.48 4.12 2.97
N THR A 445 9.07 2.94 3.11
CA THR A 445 8.36 1.66 3.18
C THR A 445 8.18 1.13 4.60
N ALA A 446 8.68 1.86 5.59
CA ALA A 446 8.54 1.49 6.99
C ALA A 446 7.18 1.92 7.55
N ALA A 447 6.88 1.49 8.78
CA ALA A 447 5.72 1.95 9.51
C ALA A 447 5.72 3.50 9.65
N TYR A 448 4.55 4.14 9.53
CA TYR A 448 4.39 5.60 9.54
C TYR A 448 5.10 6.29 10.72
N ARG A 449 5.11 5.65 11.91
CA ARG A 449 5.86 6.14 13.09
C ARG A 449 7.37 6.27 12.86
N VAL A 450 7.99 5.38 12.05
CA VAL A 450 9.42 5.40 11.74
C VAL A 450 9.74 6.56 10.79
N LEU A 451 8.91 6.76 9.77
CA LEU A 451 9.02 7.91 8.88
C LEU A 451 8.94 9.23 9.68
N LEU A 452 7.98 9.33 10.61
CA LEU A 452 7.81 10.52 11.45
C LEU A 452 8.96 10.72 12.43
N PHE A 453 9.56 9.66 12.95
CA PHE A 453 10.77 9.75 13.75
C PHE A 453 11.89 10.44 12.99
N TRP A 454 12.24 9.94 11.80
CA TRP A 454 13.31 10.52 10.98
C TRP A 454 12.99 11.93 10.50
N LEU A 455 11.75 12.20 10.10
CA LEU A 455 11.31 13.53 9.71
C LEU A 455 11.43 14.54 10.87
N THR A 456 11.03 14.13 12.06
CA THR A 456 11.08 15.02 13.24
C THR A 456 12.50 15.19 13.75
N LEU A 457 13.32 14.16 13.67
CA LEU A 457 14.75 14.21 13.96
C LEU A 457 15.45 15.21 13.02
N LEU A 458 15.22 15.08 11.70
CA LEU A 458 15.73 16.02 10.69
C LEU A 458 15.35 17.47 11.02
N LEU A 459 14.05 17.70 11.27
CA LEU A 459 13.55 19.02 11.61
C LEU A 459 14.21 19.55 12.89
N SER A 460 14.36 18.71 13.92
CA SER A 460 15.03 19.09 15.16
C SER A 460 16.46 19.54 14.93
N MET A 461 17.23 18.81 14.10
CA MET A 461 18.62 19.20 13.79
C MET A 461 18.69 20.53 13.04
N VAL A 462 17.83 20.71 12.02
CA VAL A 462 17.76 21.97 11.26
C VAL A 462 17.37 23.16 12.18
N LEU A 463 16.45 22.97 13.10
CA LEU A 463 16.05 24.00 14.04
C LEU A 463 17.15 24.33 15.05
N HIS A 464 17.94 23.37 15.50
CA HIS A 464 19.11 23.64 16.33
C HIS A 464 20.20 24.42 15.58
N MET A 465 20.40 24.12 14.28
CA MET A 465 21.32 24.93 13.45
C MET A 465 20.82 26.36 13.24
N ALA A 466 19.50 26.58 13.35
CA ALA A 466 18.86 27.89 13.29
C ALA A 466 18.74 28.60 14.65
N ASP A 467 19.40 28.09 15.71
CA ASP A 467 19.34 28.60 17.08
C ASP A 467 17.90 28.77 17.61
N ALA A 468 16.99 27.88 17.20
CA ALA A 468 15.60 27.95 17.64
C ALA A 468 15.48 27.74 19.17
N PRO A 469 14.69 28.55 19.87
CA PRO A 469 14.55 28.45 21.33
C PRO A 469 13.84 27.12 21.71
N LEU A 470 14.12 26.64 22.92
CA LEU A 470 13.56 25.38 23.44
C LEU A 470 12.01 25.39 23.45
N SER A 471 11.39 26.56 23.61
CA SER A 471 9.94 26.76 23.54
C SER A 471 9.35 26.31 22.19
N PHE A 472 10.14 26.33 21.10
CA PHE A 472 9.70 25.91 19.78
C PHE A 472 9.46 24.39 19.71
N TYR A 473 10.29 23.60 20.38
CA TYR A 473 10.14 22.13 20.44
C TYR A 473 8.93 21.73 21.27
N ALA A 474 8.69 22.46 22.39
CA ALA A 474 7.50 22.26 23.20
C ALA A 474 6.23 22.64 22.43
N ALA A 475 6.25 23.78 21.71
CA ALA A 475 5.15 24.19 20.84
C ALA A 475 4.88 23.16 19.73
N ARG A 476 5.93 22.60 19.12
CA ARG A 476 5.81 21.55 18.10
C ARG A 476 5.08 20.30 18.61
N LEU A 477 5.38 19.86 19.83
CA LEU A 477 4.69 18.73 20.45
C LEU A 477 3.24 19.11 20.79
N ALA A 478 3.01 20.31 21.35
CA ALA A 478 1.67 20.80 21.66
C ALA A 478 0.80 20.89 20.40
N ASP A 479 1.31 21.46 19.30
CA ASP A 479 0.62 21.54 18.01
C ASP A 479 0.25 20.14 17.46
N THR A 480 1.15 19.16 17.65
CA THR A 480 0.89 17.77 17.23
C THR A 480 -0.24 17.16 18.05
N VAL A 481 -0.23 17.34 19.37
CA VAL A 481 -1.26 16.83 20.28
C VAL A 481 -2.60 17.52 20.02
N LEU A 482 -2.61 18.85 19.95
CA LEU A 482 -3.83 19.63 19.69
C LEU A 482 -4.43 19.34 18.33
N GLY A 483 -3.59 19.26 17.28
CA GLY A 483 -4.03 18.89 15.94
C GLY A 483 -4.63 17.46 15.89
N THR A 484 -4.02 16.54 16.63
CA THR A 484 -4.55 15.17 16.79
C THR A 484 -5.91 15.16 17.48
N ILE A 485 -6.05 15.89 18.60
CA ILE A 485 -7.32 15.99 19.32
C ILE A 485 -8.40 16.61 18.41
N LEU A 486 -8.05 17.70 17.73
CA LEU A 486 -8.98 18.38 16.82
C LEU A 486 -9.49 17.43 15.72
N VAL A 487 -8.58 16.70 15.05
CA VAL A 487 -8.97 15.77 13.98
C VAL A 487 -9.85 14.65 14.53
N LEU A 488 -9.49 14.07 15.68
CA LEU A 488 -10.29 13.01 16.30
C LEU A 488 -11.68 13.49 16.70
N LEU A 489 -11.79 14.71 17.22
CA LEU A 489 -13.10 15.31 17.54
C LEU A 489 -13.94 15.54 16.28
N VAL A 490 -13.38 16.17 15.25
CA VAL A 490 -14.12 16.47 14.02
C VAL A 490 -14.51 15.17 13.30
N THR A 491 -13.58 14.23 13.11
CA THR A 491 -13.87 12.97 12.40
C THR A 491 -14.76 12.03 13.21
N GLY A 492 -14.75 12.14 14.54
CA GLY A 492 -15.62 11.35 15.42
C GLY A 492 -17.03 11.91 15.58
N LEU A 493 -17.20 13.25 15.47
CA LEU A 493 -18.49 13.91 15.70
C LEU A 493 -19.19 14.32 14.39
N LEU A 494 -18.42 14.74 13.37
CA LEU A 494 -18.97 15.28 12.14
C LEU A 494 -19.03 14.19 11.05
N PHE A 495 -20.20 13.59 10.85
CA PHE A 495 -20.43 12.55 9.83
C PHE A 495 -19.41 11.39 9.88
N PRO A 496 -19.25 10.71 11.02
CA PRO A 496 -18.19 9.72 11.19
C PRO A 496 -18.29 8.63 10.12
N VAL A 497 -17.21 8.46 9.36
CA VAL A 497 -17.01 7.30 8.48
C VAL A 497 -16.40 6.21 9.35
N ARG A 498 -17.23 5.29 9.79
CA ARG A 498 -16.79 4.20 10.66
C ARG A 498 -15.95 3.20 9.87
N THR A 499 -14.99 2.60 10.55
CA THR A 499 -14.14 1.57 9.93
C THR A 499 -14.96 0.35 9.52
N ASP A 500 -16.04 0.02 10.25
CA ASP A 500 -16.96 -1.08 9.88
C ASP A 500 -17.67 -0.82 8.55
N ASP A 501 -18.14 0.41 8.28
CA ASP A 501 -18.78 0.78 7.02
C ASP A 501 -17.77 0.75 5.85
N ALA A 502 -16.55 1.24 6.08
CA ALA A 502 -15.47 1.17 5.11
C ALA A 502 -15.09 -0.31 4.82
N MET A 503 -15.04 -1.13 5.84
CA MET A 503 -14.77 -2.58 5.75
C MET A 503 -15.85 -3.27 4.91
N ARG A 504 -17.15 -3.01 5.19
CA ARG A 504 -18.28 -3.56 4.41
C ARG A 504 -18.16 -3.22 2.93
N THR A 505 -17.92 -1.96 2.61
CA THR A 505 -17.80 -1.49 1.23
C THR A 505 -16.63 -2.17 0.50
N ARG A 506 -15.47 -2.27 1.15
CA ARG A 506 -14.29 -2.91 0.57
C ARG A 506 -14.43 -4.42 0.45
N LEU A 507 -15.06 -5.06 1.42
CA LEU A 507 -15.34 -6.50 1.37
C LEU A 507 -16.37 -6.82 0.28
N ALA A 508 -17.40 -6.01 0.12
CA ALA A 508 -18.34 -6.14 -0.99
C ALA A 508 -17.66 -6.00 -2.35
N THR A 509 -16.71 -5.06 -2.48
CA THR A 509 -15.89 -4.91 -3.68
C THR A 509 -15.05 -6.16 -3.95
N LEU A 510 -14.36 -6.69 -2.94
CA LEU A 510 -13.56 -7.91 -3.06
C LEU A 510 -14.41 -9.13 -3.48
N LEU A 511 -15.57 -9.30 -2.84
CA LEU A 511 -16.53 -10.36 -3.20
C LEU A 511 -17.05 -10.19 -4.64
N GLY A 512 -17.28 -8.95 -5.07
CA GLY A 512 -17.68 -8.63 -6.44
C GLY A 512 -16.60 -9.05 -7.46
N LEU A 513 -15.34 -8.69 -7.21
CA LEU A 513 -14.20 -9.11 -8.02
C LEU A 513 -14.05 -10.63 -8.03
N GLY A 514 -14.23 -11.30 -6.88
CA GLY A 514 -14.25 -12.75 -6.78
C GLY A 514 -15.37 -13.40 -7.59
N ALA A 515 -16.56 -12.83 -7.56
CA ALA A 515 -17.69 -13.32 -8.37
C ALA A 515 -17.44 -13.18 -9.87
N ASP A 516 -16.85 -12.06 -10.31
CA ASP A 516 -16.46 -11.87 -11.71
C ASP A 516 -15.42 -12.90 -12.11
N ARG A 517 -14.43 -13.15 -11.25
CA ARG A 517 -13.39 -14.14 -11.49
C ARG A 517 -13.94 -15.56 -11.64
N LEU A 518 -14.83 -15.99 -10.74
CA LEU A 518 -15.46 -17.31 -10.84
C LEU A 518 -16.30 -17.46 -12.11
N ARG A 519 -16.96 -16.36 -12.53
CA ARG A 519 -17.73 -16.36 -13.78
C ARG A 519 -16.82 -16.51 -15.00
N ASP A 520 -15.71 -15.77 -15.04
CA ASP A 520 -14.75 -15.84 -16.12
C ASP A 520 -14.05 -17.20 -16.15
N ALA A 521 -13.77 -17.78 -14.98
CA ALA A 521 -13.27 -19.14 -14.86
C ALA A 521 -14.24 -20.16 -15.48
N ALA A 522 -15.54 -20.05 -15.17
CA ALA A 522 -16.56 -20.92 -15.75
C ALA A 522 -16.70 -20.74 -17.28
N ALA A 523 -16.56 -19.50 -17.78
CA ALA A 523 -16.56 -19.22 -19.20
C ALA A 523 -15.34 -19.78 -19.92
N ALA A 524 -14.16 -19.67 -19.32
CA ALA A 524 -12.92 -20.19 -19.89
C ALA A 524 -12.87 -21.70 -19.97
N LEU A 525 -13.48 -22.39 -19.02
CA LEU A 525 -13.61 -23.87 -19.11
C LEU A 525 -14.52 -24.31 -20.28
N ARG A 526 -15.44 -23.42 -20.73
CA ARG A 526 -16.27 -23.67 -21.92
C ARG A 526 -15.59 -23.25 -23.22
N THR A 527 -14.79 -22.18 -23.19
CA THR A 527 -14.20 -21.59 -24.40
C THR A 527 -12.74 -21.20 -24.10
N PRO A 528 -11.77 -22.10 -24.40
CA PRO A 528 -10.36 -21.81 -24.16
C PRO A 528 -9.89 -20.59 -24.96
N GLY A 529 -9.17 -19.65 -24.32
CA GLY A 529 -8.55 -18.50 -24.98
C GLY A 529 -9.11 -17.12 -24.60
N LEU A 530 -10.12 -17.02 -23.75
CA LEU A 530 -10.77 -15.76 -23.35
C LEU A 530 -10.35 -15.30 -21.92
N HIS A 531 -9.05 -15.16 -21.65
CA HIS A 531 -8.61 -14.87 -20.28
C HIS A 531 -7.76 -13.61 -20.16
N ASP A 532 -8.24 -12.62 -19.39
CA ASP A 532 -7.40 -11.58 -18.76
C ASP A 532 -7.12 -11.97 -17.29
N ARG A 533 -6.11 -12.83 -17.10
CA ARG A 533 -5.71 -13.37 -15.80
C ARG A 533 -5.05 -12.29 -14.92
N ALA A 534 -4.23 -11.43 -15.49
CA ALA A 534 -3.37 -10.52 -14.74
C ALA A 534 -4.12 -9.35 -14.10
N GLY A 535 -5.04 -8.71 -14.84
CA GLY A 535 -5.75 -7.52 -14.34
C GLY A 535 -6.70 -7.81 -13.18
N MET A 536 -7.37 -8.98 -13.18
CA MET A 536 -8.32 -9.35 -12.13
C MET A 536 -7.66 -9.76 -10.83
N LEU A 537 -6.57 -10.52 -10.87
CA LEU A 537 -5.90 -10.97 -9.65
C LEU A 537 -5.20 -9.82 -8.92
N GLY A 538 -4.65 -8.84 -9.65
CA GLY A 538 -4.13 -7.61 -9.07
C GLY A 538 -5.20 -6.84 -8.29
N GLY A 539 -6.44 -6.76 -8.80
CA GLY A 539 -7.57 -6.16 -8.10
C GLY A 539 -7.95 -6.88 -6.80
N ILE A 540 -7.90 -8.22 -6.80
CA ILE A 540 -8.18 -9.05 -5.60
C ILE A 540 -7.09 -8.83 -4.53
N ALA A 541 -5.82 -8.90 -4.90
CA ALA A 541 -4.70 -8.71 -3.99
C ALA A 541 -4.70 -7.30 -3.37
N GLY A 542 -4.85 -6.26 -4.19
CA GLY A 542 -4.94 -4.88 -3.70
C GLY A 542 -6.11 -4.64 -2.76
N SER A 543 -7.29 -5.20 -3.05
CA SER A 543 -8.47 -5.10 -2.17
C SER A 543 -8.26 -5.81 -0.84
N ALA A 544 -7.58 -6.95 -0.84
CA ALA A 544 -7.26 -7.70 0.37
C ALA A 544 -6.28 -6.95 1.28
N GLN A 545 -5.28 -6.28 0.72
CA GLN A 545 -4.34 -5.47 1.50
C GLN A 545 -5.05 -4.31 2.20
N VAL A 546 -5.94 -3.60 1.51
CA VAL A 546 -6.75 -2.53 2.10
C VAL A 546 -7.62 -3.05 3.26
N LEU A 547 -8.21 -4.25 3.11
CA LEU A 547 -9.00 -4.88 4.19
C LEU A 547 -8.15 -5.24 5.40
N HIS A 548 -6.92 -5.69 5.19
CA HIS A 548 -5.98 -5.98 6.27
C HIS A 548 -5.65 -4.72 7.10
N ASP A 549 -5.37 -3.61 6.42
CA ASP A 549 -5.10 -2.32 7.05
C ASP A 549 -6.32 -1.79 7.82
N LEU A 550 -7.52 -1.96 7.26
CA LEU A 550 -8.78 -1.60 7.92
C LEU A 550 -9.05 -2.45 9.17
N ALA A 551 -8.71 -3.74 9.16
CA ALA A 551 -8.87 -4.60 10.34
C ALA A 551 -7.98 -4.16 11.51
N ALA A 552 -6.77 -3.65 11.24
CA ALA A 552 -5.92 -3.04 12.26
C ALA A 552 -6.52 -1.73 12.81
N ALA A 553 -7.09 -0.90 11.94
CA ALA A 553 -7.76 0.33 12.31
C ALA A 553 -9.05 0.08 13.14
N GLU A 554 -9.82 -0.95 12.78
CA GLU A 554 -11.03 -1.38 13.52
C GLU A 554 -10.71 -1.79 14.95
N ARG A 555 -9.64 -2.54 15.16
CA ARG A 555 -9.21 -2.95 16.52
C ARG A 555 -8.95 -1.74 17.41
N LEU A 556 -8.32 -0.70 16.87
CA LEU A 556 -8.02 0.52 17.61
C LEU A 556 -9.30 1.35 17.86
N GLU A 557 -10.17 1.47 16.86
CA GLU A 557 -11.45 2.17 16.98
C GLU A 557 -12.31 1.55 18.09
N ASN A 558 -12.45 0.21 18.08
CA ASN A 558 -13.22 -0.51 19.08
C ASN A 558 -12.63 -0.36 20.49
N GLY A 559 -11.30 -0.32 20.61
CA GLY A 559 -10.61 -0.06 21.87
C GLY A 559 -10.88 1.36 22.41
N LEU A 560 -10.81 2.37 21.56
CA LEU A 560 -11.04 3.78 21.92
C LEU A 560 -12.50 4.05 22.28
N LEU A 561 -13.44 3.50 21.52
CA LEU A 561 -14.87 3.71 21.74
C LEU A 561 -15.48 2.77 22.78
N ARG A 562 -14.66 1.92 23.44
CA ARG A 562 -15.10 0.93 24.44
C ARG A 562 -16.26 0.04 23.95
N ARG A 563 -16.29 -0.24 22.66
CA ARG A 563 -17.33 -1.10 22.07
C ARG A 563 -17.03 -2.58 22.37
N PRO A 564 -18.08 -3.40 22.48
CA PRO A 564 -17.89 -4.84 22.54
C PRO A 564 -17.06 -5.26 21.32
N ARG A 565 -16.04 -6.04 21.55
CA ARG A 565 -15.13 -6.52 20.51
C ARG A 565 -15.95 -7.26 19.46
N GLY A 566 -16.13 -6.64 18.28
CA GLY A 566 -16.43 -7.40 17.08
C GLY A 566 -15.37 -8.50 16.92
N GLN A 567 -15.56 -9.40 16.01
CA GLN A 567 -14.59 -10.47 15.76
C GLN A 567 -13.63 -10.07 14.61
N PRO A 568 -12.80 -8.99 14.75
CA PRO A 568 -11.95 -8.51 13.67
C PRO A 568 -10.95 -9.56 13.21
N THR A 569 -10.52 -10.44 14.13
CA THR A 569 -9.60 -11.54 13.79
C THR A 569 -10.28 -12.59 12.92
N GLN A 570 -11.54 -12.94 13.20
CA GLN A 570 -12.29 -13.90 12.37
C GLN A 570 -12.61 -13.31 10.98
N ARG A 571 -12.95 -12.02 10.90
CA ARG A 571 -13.17 -11.34 9.61
C ARG A 571 -11.89 -11.34 8.77
N GLN A 572 -10.76 -11.03 9.38
CA GLN A 572 -9.47 -11.04 8.71
C GLN A 572 -9.13 -12.44 8.20
N GLU A 573 -9.28 -13.46 9.04
CA GLU A 573 -9.05 -14.86 8.68
C GLU A 573 -9.97 -15.32 7.54
N ALA A 574 -11.26 -14.96 7.58
CA ALA A 574 -12.21 -15.26 6.53
C ALA A 574 -11.86 -14.53 5.22
N THR A 575 -11.42 -13.27 5.28
CA THR A 575 -10.95 -12.52 4.11
C THR A 575 -9.71 -13.17 3.49
N ASP A 576 -8.74 -13.55 4.29
CA ASP A 576 -7.52 -14.22 3.82
C ASP A 576 -7.84 -15.59 3.20
N ARG A 577 -8.80 -16.32 3.78
CA ARG A 577 -9.33 -17.56 3.18
C ARG A 577 -10.02 -17.30 1.83
N LEU A 578 -10.85 -16.26 1.73
CA LEU A 578 -11.50 -15.90 0.47
C LEU A 578 -10.48 -15.69 -0.65
N VAL A 579 -9.47 -14.87 -0.38
CA VAL A 579 -8.41 -14.59 -1.35
C VAL A 579 -7.70 -15.86 -1.78
N ARG A 580 -7.33 -16.73 -0.81
CA ARG A 580 -6.67 -18.01 -1.11
C ARG A 580 -7.52 -18.92 -2.02
N VAL A 581 -8.81 -19.05 -1.71
CA VAL A 581 -9.71 -19.89 -2.51
C VAL A 581 -9.85 -19.34 -3.93
N LEU A 582 -10.03 -18.03 -4.09
CA LEU A 582 -10.13 -17.40 -5.40
C LEU A 582 -8.85 -17.59 -6.22
N MET A 583 -7.69 -17.40 -5.60
CA MET A 583 -6.40 -17.63 -6.26
C MET A 583 -6.18 -19.10 -6.61
N TYR A 584 -6.60 -20.01 -5.72
CA TYR A 584 -6.50 -21.44 -5.98
C TYR A 584 -7.37 -21.88 -7.16
N VAL A 585 -8.62 -21.40 -7.25
CA VAL A 585 -9.50 -21.68 -8.40
C VAL A 585 -8.85 -21.21 -9.71
N ASP A 586 -8.23 -20.04 -9.69
CA ASP A 586 -7.53 -19.50 -10.84
C ASP A 586 -6.35 -20.36 -11.29
N GLN A 587 -5.53 -20.80 -10.34
CA GLN A 587 -4.37 -21.65 -10.61
C GLN A 587 -4.76 -23.03 -11.16
N MET A 588 -5.92 -23.53 -10.75
CA MET A 588 -6.43 -24.81 -11.22
C MET A 588 -6.97 -24.76 -12.65
N LEU A 589 -7.26 -23.58 -13.20
CA LEU A 589 -7.87 -23.44 -14.54
C LEU A 589 -7.11 -24.16 -15.67
N PRO A 590 -5.77 -24.05 -15.79
CA PRO A 590 -5.04 -24.77 -16.82
C PRO A 590 -5.19 -26.30 -16.69
N VAL A 591 -5.12 -26.81 -15.45
CA VAL A 591 -5.28 -28.25 -15.15
C VAL A 591 -6.70 -28.71 -15.46
N LEU A 592 -7.70 -27.90 -15.08
CA LEU A 592 -9.11 -28.16 -15.32
C LEU A 592 -9.43 -28.15 -16.84
N SER A 593 -8.90 -27.18 -17.57
CA SER A 593 -9.06 -27.11 -19.04
C SER A 593 -8.46 -28.33 -19.74
N ALA A 594 -7.27 -28.76 -19.33
CA ALA A 594 -6.62 -29.94 -19.86
C ALA A 594 -7.36 -31.25 -19.50
N SER A 595 -8.07 -31.27 -18.38
CA SER A 595 -8.73 -32.47 -17.82
C SER A 595 -10.15 -32.68 -18.32
N ARG A 596 -10.67 -31.83 -19.21
CA ARG A 596 -12.05 -31.90 -19.76
C ARG A 596 -13.10 -31.97 -18.65
N VAL A 597 -13.18 -30.92 -17.85
CA VAL A 597 -14.16 -30.79 -16.77
C VAL A 597 -15.59 -30.95 -17.31
N THR A 598 -16.43 -31.60 -16.53
CA THR A 598 -17.83 -31.83 -16.91
C THR A 598 -18.67 -30.55 -16.84
N ASP A 599 -19.69 -30.46 -17.71
CA ASP A 599 -20.61 -29.30 -17.77
C ASP A 599 -21.33 -29.04 -16.43
N GLU A 600 -21.61 -30.10 -15.67
CA GLU A 600 -22.24 -29.98 -14.36
C GLU A 600 -21.32 -29.29 -13.32
N THR A 601 -20.03 -29.59 -13.35
CA THR A 601 -19.03 -28.91 -12.48
C THR A 601 -18.85 -27.46 -12.92
N VAL A 602 -18.87 -27.18 -14.22
CA VAL A 602 -18.82 -25.80 -14.76
C VAL A 602 -20.09 -25.02 -14.40
N ALA A 603 -21.26 -25.66 -14.45
CA ALA A 603 -22.52 -25.02 -14.01
C ALA A 603 -22.50 -24.69 -12.51
N LEU A 604 -21.97 -25.58 -11.67
CA LEU A 604 -21.83 -25.32 -10.23
C LEU A 604 -20.89 -24.13 -9.96
N LEU A 605 -19.79 -24.03 -10.71
CA LEU A 605 -18.87 -22.88 -10.61
C LEU A 605 -19.57 -21.55 -10.98
N ALA A 606 -20.44 -21.54 -12.00
CA ALA A 606 -21.22 -20.38 -12.39
C ALA A 606 -22.27 -20.00 -11.31
N ASP A 607 -22.91 -20.98 -10.68
CA ASP A 607 -23.84 -20.75 -9.56
C ASP A 607 -23.10 -20.20 -8.33
N MET A 608 -21.88 -20.66 -8.09
CA MET A 608 -21.01 -20.10 -7.04
C MET A 608 -20.63 -18.65 -7.31
N ALA A 609 -20.37 -18.30 -8.58
CA ALA A 609 -20.13 -16.90 -8.96
C ALA A 609 -21.34 -16.02 -8.65
N THR A 610 -22.55 -16.52 -8.91
CA THR A 610 -23.80 -15.82 -8.59
C THR A 610 -23.98 -15.67 -7.08
N ALA A 611 -23.81 -16.76 -6.33
CA ALA A 611 -23.91 -16.74 -4.86
C ALA A 611 -22.90 -15.76 -4.22
N THR A 612 -21.67 -15.71 -4.74
CA THR A 612 -20.64 -14.78 -4.27
C THR A 612 -21.02 -13.33 -4.57
N ARG A 613 -21.64 -13.05 -5.71
CA ARG A 613 -22.15 -11.70 -6.05
C ARG A 613 -23.32 -11.28 -5.16
N ASP A 614 -24.22 -12.19 -4.87
CA ASP A 614 -25.34 -11.94 -3.96
C ASP A 614 -24.81 -11.71 -2.52
N ALA A 615 -23.80 -12.44 -2.10
CA ALA A 615 -23.11 -12.19 -0.83
C ALA A 615 -22.45 -10.81 -0.81
N ALA A 616 -21.82 -10.39 -1.91
CA ALA A 616 -21.27 -9.03 -2.03
C ALA A 616 -22.35 -7.96 -1.81
N HIS A 617 -23.51 -8.13 -2.42
CA HIS A 617 -24.64 -7.21 -2.24
C HIS A 617 -25.17 -7.22 -0.79
N ARG A 618 -25.35 -8.40 -0.19
CA ARG A 618 -25.81 -8.51 1.20
C ARG A 618 -24.82 -7.91 2.20
N VAL A 619 -23.54 -8.20 2.05
CA VAL A 619 -22.49 -7.61 2.90
C VAL A 619 -22.49 -6.09 2.75
N GLY A 620 -22.58 -5.56 1.53
CA GLY A 620 -22.60 -4.11 1.27
C GLY A 620 -23.82 -3.40 1.85
N THR A 621 -24.98 -4.05 1.81
CA THR A 621 -26.26 -3.46 2.30
C THR A 621 -26.58 -3.79 3.76
N GLY A 622 -25.86 -4.74 4.38
CA GLY A 622 -26.17 -5.24 5.71
C GLY A 622 -27.45 -6.09 5.75
N ALA A 623 -27.78 -6.75 4.64
CA ALA A 623 -28.94 -7.64 4.56
C ALA A 623 -28.69 -8.95 5.33
N ALA A 624 -29.77 -9.70 5.61
CA ALA A 624 -29.69 -10.99 6.32
C ALA A 624 -28.82 -12.00 5.54
N PRO A 625 -28.07 -12.88 6.27
CA PRO A 625 -27.30 -13.96 5.67
C PRO A 625 -28.14 -14.90 4.82
N ALA A 626 -27.52 -15.45 3.74
CA ALA A 626 -28.18 -16.46 2.92
C ALA A 626 -28.00 -17.85 3.48
N ASP A 627 -28.90 -18.77 3.05
CA ASP A 627 -28.70 -20.19 3.23
C ASP A 627 -27.96 -20.77 2.01
N PHE A 628 -26.75 -21.27 2.25
CA PHE A 628 -25.92 -21.92 1.23
C PHE A 628 -26.04 -23.45 1.25
N ALA A 629 -26.89 -24.05 2.11
CA ALA A 629 -27.08 -25.49 2.21
C ALA A 629 -27.45 -26.16 0.85
N PRO A 630 -28.30 -25.56 -0.01
CA PRO A 630 -28.60 -26.16 -1.30
C PRO A 630 -27.37 -26.28 -2.22
N LEU A 631 -26.50 -25.26 -2.28
CA LEU A 631 -25.28 -25.31 -3.08
C LEU A 631 -24.28 -26.34 -2.53
N ARG A 632 -24.17 -26.42 -1.22
CA ARG A 632 -23.33 -27.43 -0.54
C ARG A 632 -23.78 -28.84 -0.83
N ALA A 633 -25.10 -29.08 -0.75
CA ALA A 633 -25.68 -30.39 -1.11
C ALA A 633 -25.42 -30.80 -2.57
N ARG A 634 -25.52 -29.84 -3.50
CA ARG A 634 -25.18 -30.08 -4.92
C ARG A 634 -23.69 -30.42 -5.10
N GLY A 635 -22.79 -29.70 -4.40
CA GLY A 635 -21.35 -29.99 -4.42
C GLY A 635 -21.03 -31.39 -3.90
N ALA A 636 -21.65 -31.80 -2.80
CA ALA A 636 -21.51 -33.14 -2.21
C ALA A 636 -22.05 -34.24 -3.16
N ALA A 637 -23.25 -34.05 -3.75
CA ALA A 637 -23.81 -34.95 -4.72
C ALA A 637 -22.89 -35.11 -5.96
N ARG A 638 -22.28 -33.99 -6.40
CA ARG A 638 -21.34 -34.04 -7.52
C ARG A 638 -20.07 -34.82 -7.19
N LYS A 639 -19.50 -34.66 -6.00
CA LYS A 639 -18.34 -35.46 -5.54
C LYS A 639 -18.65 -36.96 -5.58
N THR A 640 -19.85 -37.37 -5.14
CA THR A 640 -20.31 -38.75 -5.17
C THR A 640 -20.46 -39.27 -6.60
N ALA A 641 -21.06 -38.47 -7.48
CA ALA A 641 -21.23 -38.84 -8.89
C ALA A 641 -19.87 -39.00 -9.61
N LEU A 642 -18.89 -38.15 -9.33
CA LEU A 642 -17.53 -38.25 -9.87
C LEU A 642 -16.84 -39.56 -9.41
N ALA A 643 -16.97 -39.90 -8.12
CA ALA A 643 -16.42 -41.17 -7.61
C ALA A 643 -17.05 -42.37 -8.27
N ALA A 644 -18.36 -42.37 -8.51
CA ALA A 644 -19.06 -43.42 -9.23
C ALA A 644 -18.64 -43.52 -10.71
N ALA A 645 -18.51 -42.38 -11.40
CA ALA A 645 -18.04 -42.31 -12.79
C ALA A 645 -16.61 -42.86 -12.94
N PHE A 646 -15.75 -42.60 -11.99
CA PHE A 646 -14.39 -43.15 -11.95
C PHE A 646 -14.38 -44.64 -11.71
N ALA A 647 -15.17 -45.13 -10.75
CA ALA A 647 -15.31 -46.55 -10.48
C ALA A 647 -15.88 -47.32 -11.68
N GLY A 648 -16.75 -46.70 -12.50
CA GLY A 648 -17.28 -47.20 -13.74
C GLY A 648 -16.35 -47.05 -14.94
N GLY A 649 -15.16 -46.49 -14.80
CA GLY A 649 -14.19 -46.26 -15.88
C GLY A 649 -14.58 -45.15 -16.88
N ALA A 650 -15.58 -44.31 -16.55
CA ALA A 650 -16.06 -43.24 -17.42
C ALA A 650 -15.13 -42.02 -17.45
N ILE A 651 -14.36 -41.82 -16.39
CA ILE A 651 -13.39 -40.71 -16.27
C ILE A 651 -12.04 -41.22 -15.76
N GLY A 652 -10.96 -40.50 -16.14
CA GLY A 652 -9.60 -40.81 -15.71
C GLY A 652 -9.25 -40.21 -14.33
N VAL A 653 -8.19 -40.72 -13.73
CA VAL A 653 -7.67 -40.26 -12.43
C VAL A 653 -7.41 -38.74 -12.40
N THR A 654 -6.80 -38.20 -13.45
CA THR A 654 -6.48 -36.77 -13.56
C THR A 654 -7.73 -35.90 -13.52
N GLN A 655 -8.77 -36.30 -14.25
CA GLN A 655 -10.05 -35.60 -14.26
C GLN A 655 -10.73 -35.67 -12.89
N LEU A 656 -10.79 -36.85 -12.27
CA LEU A 656 -11.34 -37.03 -10.92
C LEU A 656 -10.65 -36.12 -9.90
N GLN A 657 -9.33 -36.14 -9.90
CA GLN A 657 -8.53 -35.32 -8.97
C GLN A 657 -8.75 -33.82 -9.18
N ALA A 658 -8.75 -33.36 -10.46
CA ALA A 658 -8.93 -31.96 -10.79
C ALA A 658 -10.32 -31.45 -10.39
N GLU A 659 -11.39 -32.16 -10.77
CA GLU A 659 -12.76 -31.78 -10.42
C GLU A 659 -13.03 -31.88 -8.92
N ARG A 660 -12.52 -32.91 -8.22
CA ARG A 660 -12.68 -33.03 -6.77
C ARG A 660 -12.01 -31.87 -6.02
N ARG A 661 -10.79 -31.51 -6.40
CA ARG A 661 -10.08 -30.37 -5.81
C ARG A 661 -10.81 -29.04 -6.02
N LEU A 662 -11.38 -28.83 -7.22
CA LEU A 662 -12.22 -27.67 -7.48
C LEU A 662 -13.45 -27.67 -6.55
N LEU A 663 -14.14 -28.79 -6.42
CA LEU A 663 -15.32 -28.90 -5.54
C LEU A 663 -14.99 -28.71 -4.06
N ASP A 664 -13.80 -29.15 -3.61
CA ASP A 664 -13.31 -28.88 -2.26
C ASP A 664 -13.02 -27.39 -2.02
N ALA A 665 -12.42 -26.73 -3.02
CA ALA A 665 -12.20 -25.28 -2.98
C ALA A 665 -13.53 -24.51 -2.96
N LEU A 666 -14.53 -24.93 -3.74
CA LEU A 666 -15.85 -24.29 -3.74
C LEU A 666 -16.61 -24.52 -2.41
N ASP A 667 -16.48 -25.67 -1.77
CA ASP A 667 -17.03 -25.88 -0.43
C ASP A 667 -16.34 -24.97 0.61
N GLY A 668 -15.02 -24.84 0.53
CA GLY A 668 -14.25 -23.86 1.32
C GLY A 668 -14.73 -22.42 1.09
N LEU A 669 -15.06 -22.06 -0.14
CA LEU A 669 -15.63 -20.74 -0.45
C LEU A 669 -16.99 -20.53 0.23
N LEU A 670 -17.89 -21.49 0.20
CA LEU A 670 -19.18 -21.41 0.90
C LEU A 670 -19.02 -21.19 2.39
N GLN A 671 -18.09 -21.91 3.03
CA GLN A 671 -17.79 -21.71 4.47
C GLN A 671 -17.29 -20.30 4.75
N VAL A 672 -16.48 -19.76 3.86
CA VAL A 672 -15.96 -18.39 3.98
C VAL A 672 -17.07 -17.37 3.80
N LEU A 673 -17.96 -17.52 2.82
CA LEU A 673 -19.11 -16.64 2.59
C LEU A 673 -20.03 -16.61 3.82
N GLU A 674 -20.35 -17.78 4.38
CA GLU A 674 -21.13 -17.87 5.64
C GLU A 674 -20.45 -17.13 6.78
N ALA A 675 -19.14 -17.36 6.98
CA ALA A 675 -18.38 -16.70 8.04
C ALA A 675 -18.35 -15.19 7.88
N LEU A 676 -18.19 -14.70 6.64
CA LEU A 676 -18.18 -13.27 6.35
C LEU A 676 -19.57 -12.64 6.57
N GLU A 677 -20.64 -13.26 6.09
CA GLU A 677 -21.99 -12.76 6.29
C GLU A 677 -22.40 -12.74 7.78
N VAL A 678 -22.04 -13.78 8.54
CA VAL A 678 -22.31 -13.85 10.00
C VAL A 678 -21.49 -12.81 10.76
N THR A 679 -20.20 -12.65 10.45
CA THR A 679 -19.32 -11.70 11.15
C THR A 679 -19.64 -10.24 10.80
N MET A 680 -20.18 -9.97 9.61
CA MET A 680 -20.61 -8.64 9.24
C MET A 680 -22.00 -8.28 9.80
N GLY A 681 -22.87 -9.25 10.05
CA GLY A 681 -24.18 -9.08 10.68
C GLY A 681 -25.11 -8.03 10.02
N PRO A 682 -26.37 -7.95 10.36
CA PRO A 682 -27.21 -6.85 9.96
C PRO A 682 -26.68 -5.54 10.56
N SER A 683 -26.54 -4.51 9.73
CA SER A 683 -26.19 -3.17 10.22
C SER A 683 -27.21 -2.74 11.28
N PRO A 684 -26.80 -2.30 12.48
CA PRO A 684 -27.76 -1.72 13.41
C PRO A 684 -28.37 -0.53 12.69
N VAL A 685 -29.63 -0.67 12.29
CA VAL A 685 -30.44 0.42 11.76
C VAL A 685 -30.31 1.56 12.79
N PRO A 686 -29.85 2.77 12.40
CA PRO A 686 -29.86 3.88 13.34
C PRO A 686 -31.31 4.02 13.81
N SER A 687 -31.53 3.79 15.11
CA SER A 687 -32.85 3.97 15.71
C SER A 687 -33.35 5.33 15.29
N PRO A 688 -34.53 5.45 14.65
CA PRO A 688 -35.06 6.75 14.30
C PRO A 688 -35.03 7.58 15.60
N LEU A 689 -34.42 8.76 15.54
CA LEU A 689 -34.39 9.70 16.63
C LEU A 689 -35.81 9.77 17.21
N PRO A 690 -36.01 9.61 18.52
CA PRO A 690 -37.31 9.69 19.11
C PRO A 690 -37.96 11.00 18.65
N ARG A 691 -39.08 10.91 17.95
CA ARG A 691 -39.85 12.09 17.54
C ARG A 691 -40.09 12.90 18.81
N PRO A 692 -39.77 14.22 18.83
CA PRO A 692 -40.10 15.04 19.97
C PRO A 692 -41.61 14.88 20.24
N ALA A 693 -41.96 14.49 21.46
CA ALA A 693 -43.32 14.38 21.89
C ALA A 693 -44.01 15.74 21.61
N SER A 694 -45.01 15.72 20.73
CA SER A 694 -45.85 16.86 20.50
C SER A 694 -46.51 17.21 21.83
N ARG A 695 -46.09 18.33 22.42
CA ARG A 695 -46.84 19.01 23.47
C ARG A 695 -47.91 19.89 22.85
#